data_5a0347dec5f7899debe196b3a5f0d47a
#
_entry.id   5a0347dec5f7899debe196b3a5f0d47a
#
_cell.length_a   1.000
_cell.length_b   1.000
_cell.length_c   1.000
_cell.angle_alpha   90.00
_cell.angle_beta   90.00
_cell.angle_gamma   90.00
#
_symmetry.space_group_name_H-M   'P 1'
#
loop_
_entity.id
_entity.type
_entity.pdbx_description
1 polymer ?
#
loop_
_entity_poly.entity_id
_entity_poly.type
_entity_poly.pdbx_seq_one_letter_code
_entity_poly.pdbx_strand_id
1 'polypeptide(L)'
;MKTGKKVMILLLIFVAAVIVYFIHPVGKKEEHGITEYTAMEKAKFPVLYATMGHREMAPVFGQTEERGVTADRGSLIVLPEDRKLKVRFAGTTKIQELRYEIRSLDTEDLIERTQVTSLDAAINGDSENAVSAELLIQNLLETGKEYLLGVCASLPDGSEAWYYMRIVEQDQGHVNEMLALAEEFSSKTYKYSDAQSLAMYMETSPSANSSALGTVTLKDTFTQLTWGSLGVERTGEAYTKLKELSGNLANVEITTHVTAKDGEKTETYEVTENFTMKWASQRIYMMDYERTMTELFTGDSDLFSGKRIILGIGNGDGVHAVKSAGGQYTAFVTGRELWAYDSGENVGARVFAFGGAASDDIRDNVPEHGVEILSVDEDGGIDFIVYGRMNRGTHEGSTGIAYYHYAMDQNALEEKFFIPSTEPFEELKDDLSVLAHRGTNGIFYFYMDHGIYGIDLKSLEYVALASGLTKAQFAVSADHSRAAWQENTGIWDSQTIQIMDLDTGDKAQLGGQAGSVSRIFGFVGNDCIYGTGDSGDYLMSNGRVMGVYLKSIDIVDREMKSVMHYEKPGSWIREVSVNDSRIHMKTVTSKDGFFGTYSADTLVCNAEILPGKADDIGWYASDQKGQVLFVQLDRDIETAKKIRQASPKLAESSGTVKPIATAACRETEFYAYGRGRFLGRFVEFSDAAETAYNSMGFVTAGRDRIIWVRGNRASASYIRDITSASRLMERYLDSFEINQTMEDGTFLLDASGSTIIQVLYFVGQNIPVLAYTGEGTSMYLTGYDQTHVRVYHPESGATEVLSMETANQVLGAAGYDFICCVPTL
;
A
#
# COMPACT_ATOMS: atom_id res chain seq x y z
N MET A 1 35.20 -2.66 -81.13
CA MET A 1 34.36 -1.53 -80.61
C MET A 1 32.99 -1.89 -80.05
N LYS A 2 32.43 -3.10 -80.30
CA LYS A 2 31.11 -3.45 -79.80
C LYS A 2 31.09 -4.01 -78.32
N THR A 3 32.17 -4.59 -77.80
CA THR A 3 32.23 -5.19 -76.47
C THR A 3 32.43 -4.14 -75.38
N GLY A 4 33.23 -3.09 -75.61
CA GLY A 4 33.44 -2.04 -74.58
C GLY A 4 32.23 -1.19 -74.36
N LYS A 5 31.34 -0.95 -75.33
CA LYS A 5 30.09 -0.27 -75.15
C LYS A 5 29.09 -1.08 -74.28
N LYS A 6 29.07 -2.43 -74.38
CA LYS A 6 28.23 -3.30 -73.59
C LYS A 6 28.70 -3.29 -72.13
N VAL A 7 30.00 -3.37 -71.85
CA VAL A 7 30.55 -3.31 -70.49
C VAL A 7 30.25 -1.96 -69.81
N MET A 8 30.38 -0.85 -70.60
CA MET A 8 30.07 0.49 -70.10
C MET A 8 28.57 0.68 -69.77
N ILE A 9 27.68 0.09 -70.57
CA ILE A 9 26.22 0.08 -70.28
C ILE A 9 25.89 -0.75 -69.08
N LEU A 10 26.49 -1.94 -68.90
CA LEU A 10 26.32 -2.78 -67.73
C LEU A 10 26.82 -2.09 -66.44
N LEU A 11 27.93 -1.36 -66.55
CA LEU A 11 28.48 -0.62 -65.42
C LEU A 11 27.56 0.57 -65.04
N LEU A 12 27.00 1.25 -66.02
CA LEU A 12 26.01 2.33 -65.80
C LEU A 12 24.72 1.78 -65.19
N ILE A 13 24.23 0.62 -65.60
CA ILE A 13 23.05 -0.03 -65.02
C ILE A 13 23.33 -0.45 -63.59
N PHE A 14 24.53 -1.01 -63.33
CA PHE A 14 24.94 -1.36 -61.96
C PHE A 14 25.06 -0.16 -61.06
N VAL A 15 25.68 0.93 -61.48
CA VAL A 15 25.79 2.18 -60.74
C VAL A 15 24.38 2.78 -60.50
N ALA A 16 23.51 2.76 -61.53
CA ALA A 16 22.13 3.20 -61.35
C ALA A 16 21.35 2.31 -60.36
N ALA A 17 21.54 0.99 -60.35
CA ALA A 17 20.91 0.06 -59.43
C ALA A 17 21.44 0.29 -58.00
N VAL A 18 22.72 0.55 -57.81
CA VAL A 18 23.33 0.89 -56.52
C VAL A 18 22.80 2.25 -56.00
N ILE A 19 22.68 3.26 -56.90
CA ILE A 19 22.08 4.53 -56.52
C ILE A 19 20.60 4.37 -56.13
N VAL A 20 19.82 3.58 -56.83
CA VAL A 20 18.43 3.27 -56.52
C VAL A 20 18.35 2.50 -55.23
N TYR A 21 19.26 1.58 -54.94
CA TYR A 21 19.32 0.87 -53.65
C TYR A 21 19.60 1.82 -52.48
N PHE A 22 20.49 2.78 -52.61
CA PHE A 22 20.77 3.75 -51.57
C PHE A 22 19.74 4.89 -51.46
N ILE A 23 18.96 5.18 -52.53
CA ILE A 23 17.89 6.18 -52.54
C ILE A 23 16.55 5.56 -52.13
N HIS A 24 16.36 4.25 -52.36
CA HIS A 24 15.19 3.50 -51.95
C HIS A 24 15.63 2.35 -51.04
N PRO A 25 15.78 2.58 -49.74
CA PRO A 25 16.01 1.49 -48.83
C PRO A 25 14.80 0.52 -48.93
N VAL A 26 15.09 -0.72 -49.35
CA VAL A 26 14.13 -1.82 -49.39
C VAL A 26 13.84 -2.19 -47.92
N GLY A 27 12.72 -1.69 -47.43
CA GLY A 27 12.29 -1.84 -46.05
C GLY A 27 11.60 -0.56 -45.58
N LYS A 28 10.61 -0.06 -46.39
CA LYS A 28 9.61 0.79 -45.76
C LYS A 28 8.87 -0.08 -44.74
N LYS A 29 9.29 0.00 -43.45
CA LYS A 29 8.33 -0.12 -42.38
C LYS A 29 7.20 0.85 -42.70
N GLU A 30 5.97 0.42 -42.64
CA GLU A 30 4.82 1.29 -42.77
C GLU A 30 5.04 2.47 -41.84
N GLU A 31 5.10 3.68 -42.37
CA GLU A 31 5.02 4.89 -41.60
C GLU A 31 3.61 4.89 -40.93
N HIS A 32 3.49 4.31 -39.78
CA HIS A 32 2.48 4.73 -38.84
C HIS A 32 2.72 6.24 -38.62
N GLY A 33 1.68 7.03 -38.72
CA GLY A 33 1.71 8.48 -38.76
C GLY A 33 2.73 9.08 -37.79
N ILE A 34 3.36 10.17 -38.17
CA ILE A 34 4.39 10.87 -37.40
C ILE A 34 3.82 11.15 -36.00
N THR A 35 4.18 10.33 -35.02
CA THR A 35 3.88 10.59 -33.62
C THR A 35 4.83 11.73 -33.22
N GLU A 36 4.28 12.89 -32.86
CA GLU A 36 5.07 13.95 -32.25
C GLU A 36 5.43 13.53 -30.83
N TYR A 37 6.71 13.32 -30.59
CA TYR A 37 7.21 13.04 -29.27
C TYR A 37 7.45 14.36 -28.53
N THR A 38 6.73 14.54 -27.43
CA THR A 38 6.87 15.72 -26.57
C THR A 38 7.44 15.29 -25.21
N ALA A 39 8.06 16.22 -24.51
CA ALA A 39 8.39 16.01 -23.09
C ALA A 39 7.09 16.14 -22.27
N MET A 40 7.01 15.42 -21.15
CA MET A 40 5.90 15.55 -20.21
C MET A 40 5.74 17.02 -19.78
N GLU A 41 4.52 17.54 -19.81
CA GLU A 41 4.23 18.91 -19.41
C GLU A 41 4.63 19.14 -17.93
N LYS A 42 5.06 20.38 -17.65
CA LYS A 42 5.35 20.78 -16.28
C LYS A 42 4.06 20.82 -15.45
N ALA A 43 4.19 20.53 -14.17
CA ALA A 43 3.07 20.62 -13.24
C ALA A 43 2.51 22.06 -13.20
N LYS A 44 1.18 22.18 -13.24
CA LYS A 44 0.43 23.43 -13.28
C LYS A 44 -0.18 23.81 -11.94
N PHE A 45 -0.59 22.79 -11.16
CA PHE A 45 -1.28 23.04 -9.89
C PHE A 45 -0.35 23.64 -8.85
N PRO A 46 -0.74 24.73 -8.20
CA PRO A 46 0.00 25.26 -7.04
C PRO A 46 0.09 24.20 -5.94
N VAL A 47 1.06 24.32 -5.06
CA VAL A 47 1.22 23.47 -3.88
C VAL A 47 0.69 24.22 -2.67
N LEU A 48 -0.18 23.60 -1.86
CA LEU A 48 -0.74 24.17 -0.65
C LEU A 48 0.08 23.77 0.57
N TYR A 49 0.35 24.74 1.44
CA TYR A 49 0.95 24.57 2.76
C TYR A 49 -0.01 25.10 3.83
N ALA A 50 -0.36 24.27 4.80
CA ALA A 50 -1.16 24.67 5.94
C ALA A 50 -0.25 25.01 7.14
N THR A 51 -0.65 25.99 7.96
CA THR A 51 0.11 26.36 9.14
C THR A 51 -0.55 25.80 10.40
N MET A 52 0.21 25.06 11.22
CA MET A 52 -0.21 24.59 12.53
C MET A 52 0.68 25.20 13.62
N GLY A 53 0.08 26.03 14.48
CA GLY A 53 0.85 26.82 15.43
C GLY A 53 1.75 27.84 14.73
N HIS A 54 3.07 27.62 14.78
CA HIS A 54 4.06 28.45 14.08
C HIS A 54 4.81 27.69 12.96
N ARG A 55 4.37 26.47 12.67
CA ARG A 55 4.98 25.56 11.67
C ARG A 55 4.18 25.56 10.39
N GLU A 56 4.88 25.67 9.28
CA GLU A 56 4.34 25.29 8.00
C GLU A 56 4.46 23.78 7.86
N MET A 57 3.33 23.10 7.66
CA MET A 57 3.27 21.64 7.57
C MET A 57 3.67 21.18 6.17
N ALA A 58 3.89 19.88 6.00
CA ALA A 58 4.23 19.28 4.72
C ALA A 58 3.25 19.68 3.61
N PRO A 59 3.71 19.75 2.36
CA PRO A 59 2.90 20.18 1.23
C PRO A 59 1.69 19.28 0.99
N VAL A 60 0.58 19.87 0.57
CA VAL A 60 -0.60 19.21 0.04
C VAL A 60 -0.69 19.51 -1.45
N PHE A 61 -0.85 18.47 -2.25
CA PHE A 61 -0.82 18.58 -3.70
C PHE A 61 -2.23 18.63 -4.29
N GLY A 62 -2.41 19.41 -5.37
CA GLY A 62 -3.70 19.60 -6.03
C GLY A 62 -4.20 18.34 -6.74
N GLN A 63 -5.51 18.12 -6.76
CA GLN A 63 -6.22 17.05 -7.46
C GLN A 63 -7.23 17.63 -8.42
N THR A 64 -7.52 16.94 -9.55
CA THR A 64 -8.46 17.39 -10.56
C THR A 64 -9.92 17.15 -10.19
N GLU A 65 -10.18 16.16 -9.35
CA GLU A 65 -11.55 15.72 -9.06
C GLU A 65 -11.96 16.11 -7.65
N GLU A 66 -13.22 16.50 -7.52
CA GLU A 66 -13.89 16.50 -6.22
C GLU A 66 -14.00 15.05 -5.77
N ARG A 67 -13.12 14.64 -4.87
CA ARG A 67 -13.23 13.33 -4.25
C ARG A 67 -14.38 13.34 -3.26
N GLY A 68 -15.16 12.27 -3.26
CA GLY A 68 -15.96 11.89 -2.09
C GLY A 68 -15.06 11.75 -0.86
N VAL A 69 -15.66 11.56 0.30
CA VAL A 69 -15.01 11.55 1.63
C VAL A 69 -14.02 10.38 1.83
N THR A 70 -13.68 9.62 0.80
CA THR A 70 -12.60 8.62 0.89
C THR A 70 -11.30 9.33 1.25
N ALA A 71 -11.14 9.52 2.55
CA ALA A 71 -10.05 10.27 3.11
C ALA A 71 -8.74 9.53 2.85
N ASP A 72 -7.95 10.10 1.97
CA ASP A 72 -6.52 9.89 2.04
C ASP A 72 -6.07 10.29 3.45
N ARG A 73 -5.63 9.33 4.27
CA ARG A 73 -5.12 9.60 5.62
C ARG A 73 -3.73 10.28 5.59
N GLY A 74 -3.56 11.17 4.60
CA GLY A 74 -2.30 11.82 4.29
C GLY A 74 -1.86 12.87 5.30
N SER A 75 -2.73 13.80 5.65
CA SER A 75 -2.43 14.96 6.52
C SER A 75 -3.55 15.23 7.50
N LEU A 76 -3.19 15.53 8.73
CA LEU A 76 -4.12 15.99 9.77
C LEU A 76 -3.66 17.36 10.31
N ILE A 77 -4.57 18.30 10.41
CA ILE A 77 -4.33 19.63 10.97
C ILE A 77 -5.18 19.81 12.23
N VAL A 78 -4.54 20.09 13.33
CA VAL A 78 -5.24 20.53 14.55
C VAL A 78 -5.54 22.02 14.44
N LEU A 79 -6.82 22.37 14.47
CA LEU A 79 -7.25 23.74 14.30
C LEU A 79 -6.78 24.65 15.45
N PRO A 80 -6.43 25.92 15.18
CA PRO A 80 -6.18 26.89 16.23
C PRO A 80 -7.47 27.21 17.00
N GLU A 81 -7.33 27.69 18.22
CA GLU A 81 -8.48 28.09 19.10
C GLU A 81 -9.42 29.12 18.47
N ASP A 82 -8.87 30.02 17.65
CA ASP A 82 -9.65 31.05 16.93
C ASP A 82 -10.22 30.51 15.60
N ARG A 83 -10.02 29.25 15.25
CA ARG A 83 -10.47 28.57 14.04
C ARG A 83 -10.08 29.25 12.74
N LYS A 84 -8.98 29.97 12.72
CA LYS A 84 -8.44 30.65 11.56
C LYS A 84 -7.25 29.87 11.02
N LEU A 85 -7.50 28.98 10.07
CA LEU A 85 -6.44 28.21 9.45
C LEU A 85 -5.75 29.05 8.37
N LYS A 86 -4.46 29.27 8.56
CA LYS A 86 -3.63 29.95 7.54
C LYS A 86 -3.15 28.93 6.53
N VAL A 87 -3.30 29.28 5.26
CA VAL A 87 -2.80 28.49 4.12
C VAL A 87 -1.98 29.37 3.19
N ARG A 88 -0.95 28.78 2.60
CA ARG A 88 -0.10 29.40 1.59
C ARG A 88 -0.06 28.51 0.36
N PHE A 89 -0.17 29.11 -0.81
CA PHE A 89 0.00 28.45 -2.09
C PHE A 89 1.31 28.91 -2.74
N ALA A 90 2.11 27.96 -3.19
CA ALA A 90 3.33 28.19 -3.94
C ALA A 90 3.21 27.57 -5.33
N GLY A 91 3.71 28.26 -6.36
CA GLY A 91 3.70 27.78 -7.74
C GLY A 91 3.71 28.92 -8.74
N THR A 92 3.84 28.57 -10.00
CA THR A 92 3.89 29.54 -11.13
C THR A 92 2.51 29.95 -11.63
N THR A 93 1.48 29.16 -11.35
CA THR A 93 0.10 29.40 -11.78
C THR A 93 -0.63 30.32 -10.82
N LYS A 94 -1.28 31.36 -11.34
CA LYS A 94 -2.06 32.30 -10.52
C LYS A 94 -3.37 31.68 -10.11
N ILE A 95 -3.77 31.84 -8.84
CA ILE A 95 -5.10 31.50 -8.35
C ILE A 95 -6.05 32.67 -8.63
N GLN A 96 -7.21 32.40 -9.24
CA GLN A 96 -8.25 33.35 -9.51
C GLN A 96 -9.25 33.47 -8.36
N GLU A 97 -9.75 32.34 -7.91
CA GLU A 97 -10.71 32.22 -6.81
C GLU A 97 -10.32 31.08 -5.88
N LEU A 98 -10.68 31.23 -4.63
CA LEU A 98 -10.46 30.22 -3.60
C LEU A 98 -11.75 29.99 -2.82
N ARG A 99 -12.15 28.72 -2.65
CA ARG A 99 -13.23 28.30 -1.77
C ARG A 99 -12.80 27.11 -0.95
N TYR A 100 -13.48 26.83 0.15
CA TYR A 100 -13.27 25.60 0.89
C TYR A 100 -14.59 24.98 1.33
N GLU A 101 -14.55 23.68 1.57
CA GLU A 101 -15.64 22.86 2.08
C GLU A 101 -15.17 22.03 3.26
N ILE A 102 -16.07 21.84 4.22
CA ILE A 102 -15.87 20.90 5.33
C ILE A 102 -16.97 19.86 5.25
N ARG A 103 -16.56 18.61 5.27
CA ARG A 103 -17.45 17.44 5.23
C ARG A 103 -17.22 16.53 6.43
N SER A 104 -18.30 15.87 6.87
CA SER A 104 -18.22 14.77 7.84
C SER A 104 -17.54 13.57 7.17
N LEU A 105 -16.61 12.91 7.86
CA LEU A 105 -15.99 11.67 7.36
C LEU A 105 -16.96 10.48 7.44
N ASP A 106 -17.87 10.48 8.42
CA ASP A 106 -18.78 9.35 8.65
C ASP A 106 -19.99 9.34 7.71
N THR A 107 -20.56 10.54 7.40
CA THR A 107 -21.83 10.66 6.68
C THR A 107 -21.68 11.33 5.32
N GLU A 108 -20.49 11.81 4.99
CA GLU A 108 -20.18 12.60 3.78
C GLU A 108 -20.94 13.93 3.67
N ASP A 109 -21.70 14.28 4.70
CA ASP A 109 -22.50 15.50 4.73
C ASP A 109 -21.64 16.76 4.62
N LEU A 110 -22.08 17.68 3.77
CA LEU A 110 -21.48 19.01 3.68
C LEU A 110 -21.89 19.85 4.90
N ILE A 111 -20.93 20.19 5.74
CA ILE A 111 -21.11 20.98 6.95
C ILE A 111 -20.95 22.47 6.65
N GLU A 112 -19.95 22.84 5.86
CA GLU A 112 -19.65 24.23 5.53
C GLU A 112 -19.12 24.33 4.10
N ARG A 113 -19.53 25.40 3.38
CA ARG A 113 -18.93 25.82 2.11
C ARG A 113 -18.77 27.34 2.15
N THR A 114 -17.53 27.81 2.00
CA THR A 114 -17.23 29.24 2.15
C THR A 114 -16.32 29.71 1.03
N GLN A 115 -16.66 30.85 0.41
CA GLN A 115 -15.82 31.56 -0.54
C GLN A 115 -14.80 32.41 0.21
N VAL A 116 -13.53 32.31 -0.13
CA VAL A 116 -12.47 33.14 0.46
C VAL A 116 -12.42 34.46 -0.27
N THR A 117 -12.61 35.56 0.48
CA THR A 117 -12.78 36.92 -0.08
C THR A 117 -11.48 37.70 -0.22
N SER A 118 -10.41 37.25 0.44
CA SER A 118 -9.10 37.93 0.44
C SER A 118 -7.98 36.92 0.14
N LEU A 119 -7.18 37.22 -0.86
CA LEU A 119 -5.93 36.54 -1.18
C LEU A 119 -4.81 37.58 -1.07
N ASP A 120 -3.91 37.37 -0.12
CA ASP A 120 -2.79 38.28 0.11
C ASP A 120 -1.54 37.70 -0.60
N ALA A 121 -0.69 38.61 -1.14
CA ALA A 121 0.60 38.20 -1.66
C ALA A 121 1.44 37.56 -0.52
N ALA A 122 2.00 36.40 -0.76
CA ALA A 122 2.81 35.73 0.26
C ALA A 122 4.14 36.48 0.45
N ILE A 123 4.49 36.77 1.70
CA ILE A 123 5.65 37.62 2.05
C ILE A 123 6.96 36.89 1.80
N ASN A 124 6.97 35.56 1.87
CA ASN A 124 8.14 34.69 1.69
C ASN A 124 7.96 33.76 0.51
N GLY A 125 7.38 34.23 -0.58
CA GLY A 125 7.10 33.39 -1.74
C GLY A 125 8.35 33.11 -2.57
N ASP A 126 8.73 31.85 -2.69
CA ASP A 126 9.75 31.40 -3.63
C ASP A 126 9.29 31.48 -5.10
N SER A 127 8.08 31.96 -5.36
CA SER A 127 7.49 32.10 -6.69
C SER A 127 6.74 33.42 -6.85
N GLU A 128 6.74 33.94 -8.09
CA GLU A 128 6.09 35.23 -8.45
C GLU A 128 4.57 35.28 -8.14
N ASN A 129 3.91 34.12 -8.05
CA ASN A 129 2.46 33.99 -7.84
C ASN A 129 2.07 33.35 -6.49
N ALA A 130 2.97 33.33 -5.53
CA ALA A 130 2.65 32.80 -4.20
C ALA A 130 1.62 33.69 -3.50
N VAL A 131 0.57 33.08 -2.98
CA VAL A 131 -0.51 33.74 -2.24
C VAL A 131 -0.77 33.06 -0.92
N SER A 132 -1.26 33.84 0.07
CA SER A 132 -1.73 33.36 1.35
C SER A 132 -3.19 33.72 1.58
N ALA A 133 -3.87 32.88 2.36
CA ALA A 133 -5.26 33.11 2.77
C ALA A 133 -5.46 32.62 4.20
N GLU A 134 -6.48 33.17 4.85
CA GLU A 134 -6.99 32.74 6.14
C GLU A 134 -8.38 32.11 5.96
N LEU A 135 -8.51 30.83 6.29
CA LEU A 135 -9.77 30.09 6.24
C LEU A 135 -10.44 30.22 7.62
N LEU A 136 -11.53 30.98 7.71
CA LEU A 136 -12.29 31.16 8.93
C LEU A 136 -13.38 30.10 9.03
N ILE A 137 -13.14 29.03 9.79
CA ILE A 137 -14.08 27.94 10.00
C ILE A 137 -15.17 28.41 10.96
N GLN A 138 -16.38 28.62 10.46
CA GLN A 138 -17.47 29.23 11.16
C GLN A 138 -18.33 28.27 11.96
N ASN A 139 -18.54 27.06 11.42
CA ASN A 139 -19.36 26.06 12.07
C ASN A 139 -18.65 25.42 13.27
N LEU A 140 -19.45 25.07 14.28
CA LEU A 140 -18.98 24.34 15.45
C LEU A 140 -18.72 22.89 15.06
N LEU A 141 -17.47 22.48 15.22
CA LEU A 141 -17.05 21.09 15.06
C LEU A 141 -17.06 20.39 16.41
N GLU A 142 -17.30 19.09 16.43
CA GLU A 142 -17.21 18.29 17.65
C GLU A 142 -15.75 18.11 18.04
N THR A 143 -15.41 18.44 19.29
CA THR A 143 -14.02 18.29 19.79
C THR A 143 -13.56 16.84 19.71
N GLY A 144 -12.40 16.62 19.12
CA GLY A 144 -11.80 15.31 18.96
C GLY A 144 -12.31 14.51 17.76
N LYS A 145 -13.35 15.01 17.05
CA LYS A 145 -13.83 14.39 15.81
C LYS A 145 -13.10 14.96 14.59
N GLU A 146 -12.68 14.08 13.69
CA GLU A 146 -12.04 14.46 12.44
C GLU A 146 -13.06 14.81 11.36
N TYR A 147 -12.72 15.77 10.52
CA TYR A 147 -13.50 16.22 9.36
C TYR A 147 -12.59 16.36 8.14
N LEU A 148 -13.16 16.24 6.94
CA LEU A 148 -12.45 16.51 5.70
C LEU A 148 -12.55 18.01 5.36
N LEU A 149 -11.41 18.65 5.19
CA LEU A 149 -11.30 19.98 4.61
C LEU A 149 -10.85 19.83 3.16
N GLY A 150 -11.70 20.23 2.22
CA GLY A 150 -11.37 20.37 0.81
C GLY A 150 -11.20 21.85 0.46
N VAL A 151 -10.02 22.25 0.01
CA VAL A 151 -9.74 23.60 -0.47
C VAL A 151 -9.67 23.57 -2.00
N CYS A 152 -10.47 24.39 -2.69
CA CYS A 152 -10.53 24.43 -4.14
C CYS A 152 -10.00 25.76 -4.65
N ALA A 153 -9.01 25.71 -5.52
CA ALA A 153 -8.44 26.84 -6.23
C ALA A 153 -8.86 26.80 -7.71
N SER A 154 -9.51 27.86 -8.20
CA SER A 154 -9.81 28.04 -9.62
C SER A 154 -8.62 28.66 -10.34
N LEU A 155 -8.25 28.11 -11.47
CA LEU A 155 -7.08 28.50 -12.26
C LEU A 155 -7.47 29.29 -13.52
N PRO A 156 -6.54 30.00 -14.17
CA PRO A 156 -6.84 30.88 -15.30
C PRO A 156 -7.36 30.16 -16.56
N ASP A 157 -7.07 28.87 -16.71
CA ASP A 157 -7.55 28.04 -17.81
C ASP A 157 -8.97 27.49 -17.56
N GLY A 158 -9.57 27.79 -16.42
CA GLY A 158 -10.87 27.31 -15.99
C GLY A 158 -10.85 25.97 -15.28
N SER A 159 -9.68 25.36 -15.09
CA SER A 159 -9.54 24.15 -14.29
C SER A 159 -9.62 24.48 -12.79
N GLU A 160 -9.95 23.47 -12.00
CA GLU A 160 -9.99 23.52 -10.55
C GLU A 160 -8.98 22.57 -9.95
N ALA A 161 -8.24 23.04 -8.95
CA ALA A 161 -7.35 22.21 -8.16
C ALA A 161 -7.89 22.06 -6.74
N TRP A 162 -8.15 20.83 -6.32
CA TRP A 162 -8.64 20.47 -5.00
C TRP A 162 -7.51 20.00 -4.11
N TYR A 163 -7.49 20.45 -2.85
CA TYR A 163 -6.51 20.11 -1.84
C TYR A 163 -7.22 19.55 -0.63
N TYR A 164 -6.96 18.31 -0.28
CA TYR A 164 -7.65 17.62 0.81
C TYR A 164 -6.74 17.39 2.01
N MET A 165 -7.27 17.66 3.19
CA MET A 165 -6.63 17.36 4.47
C MET A 165 -7.69 17.08 5.52
N ARG A 166 -7.38 16.28 6.51
CA ARG A 166 -8.23 16.11 7.68
C ARG A 166 -8.00 17.26 8.64
N ILE A 167 -9.04 17.68 9.31
CA ILE A 167 -8.98 18.70 10.38
C ILE A 167 -9.64 18.17 11.64
N VAL A 168 -9.14 18.59 12.81
CA VAL A 168 -9.71 18.26 14.12
C VAL A 168 -9.65 19.48 15.02
N GLU A 169 -10.74 19.71 15.78
CA GLU A 169 -10.78 20.72 16.85
C GLU A 169 -10.33 20.06 18.17
N GLN A 170 -9.13 20.35 18.61
CA GLN A 170 -8.53 19.83 19.84
C GLN A 170 -7.47 20.80 20.39
N ASP A 171 -7.13 20.66 21.69
CA ASP A 171 -6.03 21.40 22.29
C ASP A 171 -4.69 21.11 21.58
N GLN A 172 -4.07 22.14 21.01
CA GLN A 172 -2.81 22.04 20.29
C GLN A 172 -1.58 21.86 21.19
N GLY A 173 -1.66 22.10 22.50
CA GLY A 173 -0.50 22.16 23.37
C GLY A 173 0.38 20.93 23.30
N HIS A 174 -0.18 19.77 23.56
CA HIS A 174 0.59 18.51 23.56
C HIS A 174 1.00 18.05 22.17
N VAL A 175 0.21 18.33 21.15
CA VAL A 175 0.55 18.01 19.75
C VAL A 175 1.75 18.83 19.31
N ASN A 176 1.79 20.12 19.62
CA ASN A 176 2.93 20.99 19.32
C ASN A 176 4.22 20.54 20.03
N GLU A 177 4.11 20.03 21.26
CA GLU A 177 5.23 19.46 22.00
C GLU A 177 5.73 18.15 21.35
N MET A 178 4.82 17.28 20.89
CA MET A 178 5.19 16.05 20.18
C MET A 178 5.87 16.33 18.84
N LEU A 179 5.33 17.29 18.05
CA LEU A 179 5.98 17.74 16.81
C LEU A 179 7.38 18.29 17.07
N ALA A 180 7.53 19.14 18.11
CA ALA A 180 8.84 19.67 18.48
C ALA A 180 9.84 18.57 18.88
N LEU A 181 9.38 17.56 19.60
CA LEU A 181 10.22 16.41 19.95
C LEU A 181 10.67 15.61 18.73
N ALA A 182 9.77 15.37 17.75
CA ALA A 182 10.12 14.69 16.51
C ALA A 182 11.20 15.45 15.72
N GLU A 183 11.00 16.77 15.56
CA GLU A 183 11.96 17.67 14.88
C GLU A 183 13.31 17.71 15.61
N GLU A 184 13.28 17.80 16.95
CA GLU A 184 14.48 17.78 17.79
C GLU A 184 15.20 16.43 17.69
N PHE A 185 14.46 15.33 17.76
CA PHE A 185 15.01 13.97 17.61
C PHE A 185 15.70 13.81 16.27
N SER A 186 14.99 14.10 15.18
CA SER A 186 15.55 14.05 13.82
C SER A 186 16.85 14.88 13.73
N SER A 187 16.81 16.16 14.18
CA SER A 187 17.95 17.06 14.05
C SER A 187 19.18 16.61 14.85
N LYS A 188 18.97 15.99 16.01
CA LYS A 188 20.06 15.51 16.87
C LYS A 188 20.81 14.31 16.29
N THR A 189 20.16 13.49 15.45
CA THR A 189 20.79 12.29 14.86
C THR A 189 22.00 12.62 13.99
N TYR A 190 22.06 13.82 13.40
CA TYR A 190 23.13 14.25 12.49
C TYR A 190 24.47 14.50 13.19
N LYS A 191 24.48 14.63 14.50
CA LYS A 191 25.71 14.86 15.26
C LYS A 191 25.78 13.97 16.50
N TYR A 192 26.75 13.08 16.51
CA TYR A 192 26.89 12.04 17.54
C TYR A 192 26.84 12.58 18.97
N SER A 193 27.48 13.72 19.23
CA SER A 193 27.49 14.35 20.58
C SER A 193 26.10 14.81 21.02
N ASP A 194 25.29 15.29 20.09
CA ASP A 194 23.98 15.85 20.39
C ASP A 194 22.95 14.71 20.52
N ALA A 195 23.14 13.61 19.76
CA ALA A 195 22.32 12.42 19.80
C ALA A 195 22.45 11.63 21.13
N GLN A 196 23.45 11.84 21.95
CA GLN A 196 23.62 11.06 23.19
C GLN A 196 22.40 11.10 24.11
N SER A 197 21.67 12.22 24.11
CA SER A 197 20.41 12.33 24.86
C SER A 197 19.28 11.42 24.32
N LEU A 198 19.38 10.95 23.08
CA LEU A 198 18.40 10.06 22.44
C LEU A 198 18.57 8.59 22.88
N ALA A 199 19.71 8.22 23.44
CA ALA A 199 19.98 6.86 23.91
C ALA A 199 18.93 6.36 24.91
N MET A 200 18.25 7.28 25.63
CA MET A 200 17.18 6.93 26.56
C MET A 200 15.92 6.35 25.90
N TYR A 201 15.74 6.56 24.59
CA TYR A 201 14.61 6.03 23.81
C TYR A 201 14.96 4.70 23.14
N MET A 202 16.23 4.32 23.08
CA MET A 202 16.67 3.10 22.41
C MET A 202 16.38 1.84 23.22
N GLU A 203 15.87 0.83 22.53
CA GLU A 203 15.58 -0.52 23.05
C GLU A 203 16.37 -1.57 22.27
N THR A 204 17.67 -1.37 22.12
CA THR A 204 18.53 -2.19 21.25
C THR A 204 18.34 -3.68 21.46
N SER A 205 17.92 -4.37 20.42
CA SER A 205 17.72 -5.82 20.41
C SER A 205 19.06 -6.57 20.24
N PRO A 206 19.25 -7.73 20.89
CA PRO A 206 20.39 -8.61 20.62
C PRO A 206 20.45 -9.10 19.16
N SER A 207 19.34 -9.08 18.45
CA SER A 207 19.23 -9.45 17.04
C SER A 207 19.36 -8.26 16.08
N ALA A 208 19.70 -7.06 16.55
CA ALA A 208 19.86 -5.87 15.71
C ALA A 208 20.90 -6.11 14.60
N ASN A 209 20.50 -5.82 13.34
CA ASN A 209 21.42 -5.84 12.22
C ASN A 209 22.29 -4.59 12.24
N SER A 210 23.52 -4.70 12.72
CA SER A 210 24.44 -3.58 12.87
C SER A 210 24.99 -3.01 11.56
N SER A 211 24.64 -3.55 10.40
CA SER A 211 25.17 -3.10 9.10
C SER A 211 24.17 -2.36 8.21
N ALA A 212 22.85 -2.49 8.44
CA ALA A 212 21.84 -1.87 7.60
C ALA A 212 21.53 -0.43 8.01
N LEU A 213 21.50 0.49 7.05
CA LEU A 213 21.09 1.90 7.22
C LEU A 213 19.78 2.21 6.46
N GLY A 214 19.34 1.32 5.56
CA GLY A 214 18.13 1.47 4.77
C GLY A 214 16.85 1.53 5.60
N THR A 215 16.82 0.83 6.75
CA THR A 215 15.78 0.94 7.78
C THR A 215 16.44 0.92 9.16
N VAL A 216 16.09 1.87 10.01
CA VAL A 216 16.59 2.00 11.40
C VAL A 216 15.43 2.27 12.34
N THR A 217 15.35 1.51 13.44
CA THR A 217 14.30 1.58 14.46
C THR A 217 14.88 1.80 15.85
N LEU A 218 14.05 1.96 16.89
CA LEU A 218 14.51 2.01 18.29
C LEU A 218 15.20 0.72 18.77
N LYS A 219 14.99 -0.40 18.05
CA LYS A 219 15.59 -1.71 18.39
C LYS A 219 16.98 -1.90 17.81
N ASP A 220 17.39 -1.02 16.90
CA ASP A 220 18.71 -1.06 16.28
C ASP A 220 19.78 -0.42 17.17
N THR A 221 21.01 -0.33 16.67
CA THR A 221 22.13 0.21 17.46
C THR A 221 22.13 1.74 17.44
N PHE A 222 22.66 2.35 18.47
CA PHE A 222 22.87 3.81 18.53
C PHE A 222 23.77 4.32 17.39
N THR A 223 24.71 3.49 16.93
CA THR A 223 25.56 3.80 15.79
C THR A 223 24.74 3.92 14.50
N GLN A 224 23.76 3.02 14.28
CA GLN A 224 22.86 3.12 13.12
C GLN A 224 21.94 4.34 13.22
N LEU A 225 21.41 4.63 14.41
CA LEU A 225 20.64 5.85 14.64
C LEU A 225 21.41 7.11 14.24
N THR A 226 22.69 7.16 14.51
CA THR A 226 23.59 8.26 14.19
C THR A 226 24.34 8.08 12.87
N TRP A 227 23.73 7.38 11.91
CA TRP A 227 24.14 7.21 10.51
C TRP A 227 25.44 6.39 10.30
N GLY A 228 25.90 5.67 11.29
CA GLY A 228 27.10 4.84 11.19
C GLY A 228 28.36 5.64 10.83
N SER A 229 29.02 5.23 9.75
CA SER A 229 30.22 5.90 9.19
C SER A 229 29.90 6.86 8.03
N LEU A 230 28.61 7.03 7.69
CA LEU A 230 28.18 7.72 6.46
C LEU A 230 28.21 9.22 6.67
N GLY A 231 28.68 9.94 7.37
CA GLY A 231 28.85 11.40 7.52
C GLY A 231 27.83 12.22 6.70
N VAL A 232 26.56 12.14 7.07
CA VAL A 232 25.46 12.80 6.34
C VAL A 232 25.30 14.26 6.70
N GLU A 233 24.91 15.06 5.74
CA GLU A 233 24.50 16.46 5.88
C GLU A 233 23.09 16.64 5.32
N ARG A 234 22.21 17.36 6.04
CA ARG A 234 20.88 17.69 5.54
C ARG A 234 20.99 18.68 4.39
N THR A 235 20.26 18.41 3.31
CA THR A 235 20.10 19.32 2.17
C THR A 235 18.63 19.65 1.97
N GLY A 236 18.34 20.95 1.83
CA GLY A 236 16.96 21.42 1.68
C GLY A 236 16.16 21.44 2.98
N GLU A 237 14.86 21.58 2.83
CA GLU A 237 13.91 21.66 3.93
C GLU A 237 13.48 20.27 4.42
N ALA A 238 13.12 20.19 5.69
CA ALA A 238 12.44 19.02 6.24
C ALA A 238 10.95 19.32 6.33
N TYR A 239 10.15 18.41 5.80
CA TYR A 239 8.69 18.54 5.79
C TYR A 239 8.08 17.67 6.88
N THR A 240 7.46 18.32 7.86
CA THR A 240 6.78 17.66 8.98
C THR A 240 5.30 17.49 8.67
N LYS A 241 4.79 16.26 8.84
CA LYS A 241 3.39 15.90 8.62
C LYS A 241 2.84 15.23 9.88
N LEU A 242 1.73 15.72 10.42
CA LEU A 242 0.93 14.96 11.38
C LEU A 242 0.05 14.00 10.60
N LYS A 243 0.26 12.71 10.78
CA LYS A 243 -0.48 11.66 10.07
C LYS A 243 -1.75 11.25 10.84
N GLU A 244 -1.61 11.02 12.14
CA GLU A 244 -2.70 10.53 12.98
C GLU A 244 -2.65 11.15 14.38
N LEU A 245 -3.84 11.34 14.95
CA LEU A 245 -4.03 11.79 16.32
C LEU A 245 -5.20 11.02 16.95
N SER A 246 -4.92 10.22 17.96
CA SER A 246 -5.95 9.48 18.70
C SER A 246 -5.80 9.75 20.20
N GLY A 247 -6.62 10.62 20.74
CA GLY A 247 -6.48 11.10 22.11
C GLY A 247 -5.10 11.72 22.35
N ASN A 248 -4.27 11.07 23.16
CA ASN A 248 -2.91 11.50 23.50
C ASN A 248 -1.80 10.84 22.66
N LEU A 249 -2.17 10.06 21.65
CA LEU A 249 -1.25 9.37 20.75
C LEU A 249 -1.19 10.12 19.43
N ALA A 250 0.02 10.45 18.97
CA ALA A 250 0.24 11.07 17.67
C ALA A 250 1.22 10.25 16.82
N ASN A 251 0.97 10.17 15.52
CA ASN A 251 1.94 9.72 14.53
C ASN A 251 2.40 10.90 13.68
N VAL A 252 3.72 11.10 13.63
CA VAL A 252 4.37 12.22 12.91
C VAL A 252 5.35 11.64 11.89
N GLU A 253 5.31 12.17 10.68
CA GLU A 253 6.25 11.85 9.60
C GLU A 253 7.11 13.07 9.31
N ILE A 254 8.42 12.86 9.15
CA ILE A 254 9.36 13.88 8.67
C ILE A 254 10.05 13.36 7.42
N THR A 255 9.95 14.08 6.32
CA THR A 255 10.67 13.77 5.07
C THR A 255 11.74 14.82 4.79
N THR A 256 12.90 14.38 4.35
CA THR A 256 14.00 15.28 4.02
C THR A 256 14.97 14.61 3.04
N HIS A 257 15.85 15.41 2.41
CA HIS A 257 16.99 14.89 1.68
C HIS A 257 18.27 15.12 2.48
N VAL A 258 19.16 14.15 2.38
CA VAL A 258 20.52 14.25 2.95
C VAL A 258 21.54 13.93 1.87
N THR A 259 22.76 14.47 2.04
CA THR A 259 23.89 14.12 1.20
C THR A 259 25.00 13.51 2.05
N ALA A 260 25.77 12.61 1.42
CA ALA A 260 27.01 12.12 1.98
C ALA A 260 28.12 12.12 0.92
N LYS A 261 29.37 12.16 1.37
CA LYS A 261 30.52 12.10 0.45
C LYS A 261 31.06 10.68 0.37
N ASP A 262 31.20 10.19 -0.86
CA ASP A 262 31.96 9.00 -1.19
C ASP A 262 33.15 9.39 -2.08
N GLY A 263 34.32 9.59 -1.46
CA GLY A 263 35.50 10.14 -2.10
C GLY A 263 35.28 11.59 -2.58
N GLU A 264 35.33 11.80 -3.90
CA GLU A 264 35.07 13.12 -4.54
C GLU A 264 33.59 13.30 -4.93
N LYS A 265 32.77 12.24 -4.84
CA LYS A 265 31.35 12.28 -5.19
C LYS A 265 30.50 12.71 -4.01
N THR A 266 29.39 13.33 -4.34
CA THR A 266 28.31 13.61 -3.39
C THR A 266 27.10 12.77 -3.77
N GLU A 267 26.67 11.92 -2.89
CA GLU A 267 25.50 11.08 -3.03
C GLU A 267 24.33 11.73 -2.31
N THR A 268 23.14 11.59 -2.87
CA THR A 268 21.89 12.14 -2.31
C THR A 268 20.98 11.01 -1.90
N TYR A 269 20.31 11.18 -0.77
CA TYR A 269 19.41 10.20 -0.19
C TYR A 269 18.09 10.87 0.19
N GLU A 270 16.99 10.17 -0.12
CA GLU A 270 15.69 10.49 0.43
C GLU A 270 15.54 9.79 1.79
N VAL A 271 15.07 10.52 2.80
CA VAL A 271 14.90 10.04 4.17
C VAL A 271 13.48 10.30 4.64
N THR A 272 12.83 9.28 5.17
CA THR A 272 11.54 9.38 5.83
C THR A 272 11.67 8.86 7.26
N GLU A 273 11.26 9.65 8.23
CA GLU A 273 11.24 9.30 9.64
C GLU A 273 9.79 9.27 10.15
N ASN A 274 9.37 8.18 10.75
CA ASN A 274 8.05 8.01 11.36
C ASN A 274 8.19 7.90 12.88
N PHE A 275 7.43 8.72 13.60
CA PHE A 275 7.43 8.80 15.05
C PHE A 275 6.02 8.49 15.57
N THR A 276 5.88 7.48 16.41
CA THR A 276 4.67 7.25 17.18
C THR A 276 4.93 7.64 18.63
N MET A 277 4.22 8.66 19.10
CA MET A 277 4.46 9.27 20.40
C MET A 277 3.17 9.32 21.22
N LYS A 278 3.30 9.20 22.54
CA LYS A 278 2.18 9.29 23.47
C LYS A 278 2.46 10.29 24.58
N TRP A 279 1.55 11.23 24.77
CA TRP A 279 1.56 12.10 25.94
C TRP A 279 0.91 11.39 27.13
N ALA A 280 1.64 11.19 28.22
CA ALA A 280 1.12 10.61 29.45
C ALA A 280 1.97 11.06 30.65
N SER A 281 1.35 11.22 31.81
CA SER A 281 2.06 11.54 33.06
C SER A 281 2.98 12.76 32.95
N GLN A 282 2.55 13.81 32.25
CA GLN A 282 3.27 15.08 32.01
C GLN A 282 4.57 14.95 31.22
N ARG A 283 4.72 13.92 30.41
CA ARG A 283 5.84 13.76 29.49
C ARG A 283 5.43 13.02 28.20
N ILE A 284 6.26 13.11 27.17
CA ILE A 284 6.09 12.36 25.92
C ILE A 284 6.89 11.07 26.02
N TYR A 285 6.24 9.97 25.62
CA TYR A 285 6.87 8.67 25.44
C TYR A 285 7.01 8.42 23.95
N MET A 286 8.22 8.08 23.50
CA MET A 286 8.45 7.54 22.16
C MET A 286 8.01 6.08 22.17
N MET A 287 6.91 5.78 21.49
CA MET A 287 6.32 4.43 21.45
C MET A 287 6.91 3.61 20.31
N ASP A 288 7.22 4.26 19.19
CA ASP A 288 7.86 3.65 18.04
C ASP A 288 8.60 4.72 17.22
N TYR A 289 9.64 4.31 16.53
CA TYR A 289 10.39 5.12 15.58
C TYR A 289 10.89 4.24 14.45
N GLU A 290 10.77 4.72 13.23
CA GLU A 290 11.37 4.11 12.05
C GLU A 290 11.89 5.20 11.13
N ARG A 291 13.14 5.05 10.71
CA ARG A 291 13.74 5.84 9.64
C ARG A 291 14.02 4.94 8.46
N THR A 292 13.50 5.30 7.29
CA THR A 292 13.86 4.70 6.02
C THR A 292 14.75 5.65 5.22
N MET A 293 15.67 5.08 4.44
CA MET A 293 16.63 5.82 3.64
C MET A 293 16.83 5.13 2.30
N THR A 294 16.77 5.90 1.21
CA THR A 294 16.97 5.40 -0.15
C THR A 294 17.92 6.31 -0.90
N GLU A 295 18.99 5.74 -1.45
CA GLU A 295 19.93 6.44 -2.31
C GLU A 295 19.30 6.75 -3.65
N LEU A 296 19.43 8.00 -4.12
CA LEU A 296 18.92 8.40 -5.43
C LEU A 296 19.90 7.94 -6.52
N PHE A 297 19.44 7.05 -7.37
CA PHE A 297 20.24 6.47 -8.43
C PHE A 297 20.52 7.49 -9.54
N THR A 298 21.80 7.71 -9.87
CA THR A 298 22.21 8.73 -10.86
C THR A 298 22.44 8.18 -12.25
N GLY A 299 22.59 6.86 -12.40
CA GLY A 299 22.98 6.24 -13.67
C GLY A 299 24.46 6.42 -14.04
N ASP A 300 25.28 6.90 -13.13
CA ASP A 300 26.73 7.09 -13.37
C ASP A 300 27.43 5.79 -13.75
N SER A 301 28.43 5.88 -14.65
CA SER A 301 29.11 4.72 -15.22
C SER A 301 29.83 3.84 -14.19
N ASP A 302 30.23 4.36 -13.05
CA ASP A 302 30.89 3.58 -11.99
C ASP A 302 29.90 2.75 -11.14
N LEU A 303 28.60 3.05 -11.21
CA LEU A 303 27.55 2.21 -10.63
C LEU A 303 27.34 0.90 -11.40
N PHE A 304 27.92 0.79 -12.60
CA PHE A 304 27.84 -0.37 -13.47
C PHE A 304 29.17 -1.12 -13.47
N SER A 305 29.27 -2.25 -12.77
CA SER A 305 30.52 -2.96 -12.62
C SER A 305 30.35 -4.49 -12.55
N GLY A 306 31.13 -5.21 -13.39
CA GLY A 306 31.05 -6.67 -13.47
C GLY A 306 29.66 -7.10 -13.92
N LYS A 307 28.96 -7.87 -13.07
CA LYS A 307 27.58 -8.32 -13.30
C LYS A 307 26.57 -7.58 -12.40
N ARG A 308 26.85 -6.33 -12.05
CA ARG A 308 26.02 -5.60 -11.08
C ARG A 308 25.77 -4.18 -11.51
N ILE A 309 24.55 -3.71 -11.25
CA ILE A 309 24.18 -2.30 -11.23
C ILE A 309 23.96 -1.94 -9.76
N ILE A 310 24.82 -1.08 -9.23
CA ILE A 310 24.81 -0.71 -7.79
C ILE A 310 23.73 0.33 -7.58
N LEU A 311 22.74 0.01 -6.75
CA LEU A 311 21.62 0.89 -6.43
C LEU A 311 21.86 1.76 -5.17
N GLY A 312 22.86 1.35 -4.33
CA GLY A 312 23.17 2.06 -3.11
C GLY A 312 22.39 1.59 -1.88
N ILE A 313 22.23 2.47 -0.90
CA ILE A 313 21.48 2.19 0.33
C ILE A 313 19.98 2.23 0.03
N GLY A 314 19.23 1.25 0.56
CA GLY A 314 17.79 1.22 0.48
C GLY A 314 17.21 0.16 1.42
N ASN A 315 15.90 0.22 1.66
CA ASN A 315 15.16 -0.79 2.42
C ASN A 315 14.62 -1.93 1.56
N GLY A 316 14.75 -1.82 0.24
CA GLY A 316 14.24 -2.79 -0.74
C GLY A 316 12.77 -2.56 -1.15
N ASP A 317 12.02 -1.73 -0.45
CA ASP A 317 10.62 -1.46 -0.80
C ASP A 317 10.52 -0.80 -2.18
N GLY A 318 9.68 -1.37 -3.06
CA GLY A 318 9.49 -0.88 -4.43
C GLY A 318 10.72 -1.03 -5.33
N VAL A 319 11.77 -1.72 -4.89
CA VAL A 319 12.96 -2.05 -5.71
C VAL A 319 12.76 -3.43 -6.31
N HIS A 320 12.68 -3.51 -7.63
CA HIS A 320 12.61 -4.78 -8.34
C HIS A 320 13.22 -4.66 -9.72
N ALA A 321 13.55 -5.80 -10.33
CA ALA A 321 14.13 -5.86 -11.67
C ALA A 321 13.50 -7.00 -12.48
N VAL A 322 13.41 -6.79 -13.78
CA VAL A 322 12.95 -7.78 -14.75
C VAL A 322 13.92 -7.81 -15.93
N LYS A 323 14.27 -8.99 -16.41
CA LYS A 323 15.16 -9.18 -17.53
C LYS A 323 14.45 -9.80 -18.72
N SER A 324 14.94 -9.53 -19.92
CA SER A 324 14.58 -10.34 -21.08
C SER A 324 15.09 -11.79 -20.89
N ALA A 325 14.43 -12.78 -21.51
CA ALA A 325 14.80 -14.19 -21.34
C ALA A 325 16.27 -14.47 -21.73
N GLY A 326 16.83 -13.74 -22.71
CA GLY A 326 18.24 -13.81 -23.10
C GLY A 326 19.20 -13.01 -22.21
N GLY A 327 18.69 -12.29 -21.21
CA GLY A 327 19.47 -11.52 -20.26
C GLY A 327 20.23 -10.32 -20.84
N GLN A 328 19.89 -9.87 -22.06
CA GLN A 328 20.50 -8.69 -22.66
C GLN A 328 19.93 -7.39 -22.11
N TYR A 329 18.62 -7.33 -22.02
CA TYR A 329 17.90 -6.17 -21.54
C TYR A 329 17.46 -6.37 -20.10
N THR A 330 17.67 -5.35 -19.28
CA THR A 330 17.28 -5.34 -17.87
C THR A 330 16.55 -4.05 -17.57
N ALA A 331 15.35 -4.15 -17.07
CA ALA A 331 14.60 -3.03 -16.50
C ALA A 331 14.60 -3.15 -14.97
N PHE A 332 14.71 -2.02 -14.27
CA PHE A 332 14.66 -2.02 -12.81
C PHE A 332 14.04 -0.73 -12.28
N VAL A 333 13.41 -0.84 -11.13
CA VAL A 333 12.80 0.29 -10.41
C VAL A 333 13.62 0.57 -9.15
N THR A 334 13.96 1.83 -8.96
CA THR A 334 14.58 2.34 -7.73
C THR A 334 14.18 3.79 -7.52
N GLY A 335 13.92 4.20 -6.29
CA GLY A 335 13.48 5.57 -5.97
C GLY A 335 12.22 6.00 -6.73
N ARG A 336 11.30 5.08 -7.01
CA ARG A 336 10.07 5.29 -7.82
C ARG A 336 10.33 5.69 -9.30
N GLU A 337 11.53 5.43 -9.80
CA GLU A 337 11.94 5.66 -11.19
C GLU A 337 12.16 4.35 -11.91
N LEU A 338 11.83 4.29 -13.20
CA LEU A 338 12.15 3.16 -14.06
C LEU A 338 13.42 3.45 -14.86
N TRP A 339 14.35 2.53 -14.76
CA TRP A 339 15.58 2.50 -15.51
C TRP A 339 15.67 1.26 -16.39
N ALA A 340 16.35 1.36 -17.50
CA ALA A 340 16.64 0.24 -18.39
C ALA A 340 18.13 0.21 -18.75
N TYR A 341 18.66 -0.99 -18.95
CA TYR A 341 20.02 -1.22 -19.36
C TYR A 341 20.11 -2.28 -20.46
N ASP A 342 20.77 -1.91 -21.58
CA ASP A 342 21.16 -2.83 -22.65
C ASP A 342 22.62 -3.21 -22.49
N SER A 343 22.88 -4.47 -22.15
CA SER A 343 24.23 -5.00 -22.00
C SER A 343 24.96 -5.21 -23.33
N GLY A 344 24.24 -5.30 -24.46
CA GLY A 344 24.82 -5.45 -25.80
C GLY A 344 25.41 -4.15 -26.32
N GLU A 345 24.69 -3.06 -26.19
CA GLU A 345 25.10 -1.73 -26.64
C GLU A 345 25.73 -0.88 -25.54
N ASN A 346 25.73 -1.35 -24.30
CA ASN A 346 26.21 -0.66 -23.11
C ASN A 346 25.53 0.72 -22.93
N VAL A 347 24.21 0.71 -22.95
CA VAL A 347 23.34 1.90 -22.85
C VAL A 347 22.43 1.78 -21.63
N GLY A 348 22.44 2.82 -20.78
CA GLY A 348 21.47 3.03 -19.72
C GLY A 348 20.43 4.09 -20.11
N ALA A 349 19.17 3.89 -19.78
CA ALA A 349 18.12 4.87 -19.98
C ALA A 349 17.30 5.04 -18.70
N ARG A 350 17.07 6.29 -18.30
CA ARG A 350 16.05 6.64 -17.32
C ARG A 350 14.71 6.70 -18.04
N VAL A 351 13.99 5.58 -18.04
CA VAL A 351 12.79 5.37 -18.85
C VAL A 351 11.63 6.22 -18.38
N PHE A 352 11.41 6.23 -17.06
CA PHE A 352 10.33 7.01 -16.46
C PHE A 352 10.75 7.65 -15.14
N ALA A 353 10.42 8.91 -15.01
CA ALA A 353 10.40 9.67 -13.77
C ALA A 353 9.52 10.91 -13.98
N PHE A 354 8.82 11.36 -12.98
CA PHE A 354 8.05 12.60 -13.09
C PHE A 354 8.93 13.82 -13.23
N GLY A 355 10.08 13.87 -12.55
CA GLY A 355 11.02 14.98 -12.61
C GLY A 355 12.13 14.80 -13.63
N GLY A 356 12.70 15.92 -14.11
CA GLY A 356 13.96 15.92 -14.84
C GLY A 356 15.14 15.68 -13.89
N ALA A 357 16.30 15.24 -14.41
CA ALA A 357 17.50 14.96 -13.61
C ALA A 357 18.03 16.17 -12.78
N ALA A 358 17.58 17.38 -13.05
CA ALA A 358 17.93 18.62 -12.35
C ALA A 358 16.68 19.43 -11.94
N SER A 359 15.57 18.76 -11.65
CA SER A 359 14.36 19.45 -11.23
C SER A 359 14.41 19.72 -9.73
N ASP A 360 14.18 20.96 -9.33
CA ASP A 360 13.99 21.37 -7.93
C ASP A 360 12.50 21.46 -7.55
N ASP A 361 11.61 20.97 -8.40
CA ASP A 361 10.17 21.01 -8.16
C ASP A 361 9.77 19.97 -7.11
N ILE A 362 9.21 20.44 -5.98
CA ILE A 362 8.77 19.55 -4.88
C ILE A 362 7.74 18.51 -5.34
N ARG A 363 7.00 18.79 -6.42
CA ARG A 363 6.01 17.87 -6.98
C ARG A 363 6.64 16.64 -7.63
N ASP A 364 7.92 16.69 -7.99
CA ASP A 364 8.65 15.54 -8.52
C ASP A 364 8.93 14.48 -7.45
N ASN A 365 8.92 14.88 -6.19
CA ASN A 365 9.21 14.03 -5.04
C ASN A 365 7.94 13.54 -4.32
N VAL A 366 6.74 13.66 -4.95
CA VAL A 366 5.49 13.13 -4.37
C VAL A 366 5.61 11.62 -4.19
N PRO A 367 5.50 11.09 -2.97
CA PRO A 367 5.71 9.67 -2.70
C PRO A 367 4.52 8.77 -3.13
N GLU A 368 3.39 9.39 -3.45
CA GLU A 368 2.10 8.72 -3.68
C GLU A 368 1.98 8.13 -5.10
N HIS A 369 3.06 7.57 -5.64
CA HIS A 369 3.05 6.81 -6.89
C HIS A 369 4.04 5.65 -6.85
N GLY A 370 3.79 4.67 -7.70
CA GLY A 370 4.64 3.50 -7.89
C GLY A 370 4.80 3.17 -9.37
N VAL A 371 5.80 2.35 -9.66
CA VAL A 371 6.06 1.81 -11.00
C VAL A 371 6.15 0.30 -10.89
N GLU A 372 5.46 -0.44 -11.77
CA GLU A 372 5.52 -1.89 -11.84
C GLU A 372 5.90 -2.33 -13.24
N ILE A 373 6.97 -3.12 -13.38
CA ILE A 373 7.44 -3.68 -14.65
C ILE A 373 6.64 -4.94 -14.96
N LEU A 374 5.95 -4.93 -16.07
CA LEU A 374 5.11 -6.07 -16.48
C LEU A 374 5.86 -7.06 -17.35
N SER A 375 6.68 -6.57 -18.30
CA SER A 375 7.50 -7.44 -19.16
C SER A 375 8.70 -6.71 -19.75
N VAL A 376 9.74 -7.49 -20.10
CA VAL A 376 10.89 -7.05 -20.89
C VAL A 376 11.10 -8.05 -22.02
N ASP A 377 10.95 -7.59 -23.26
CA ASP A 377 11.01 -8.43 -24.45
C ASP A 377 12.46 -8.60 -24.96
N GLU A 378 12.70 -9.58 -25.83
CA GLU A 378 14.03 -9.88 -26.43
C GLU A 378 14.54 -8.82 -27.41
N ASP A 379 13.71 -7.90 -27.86
CA ASP A 379 14.04 -6.75 -28.72
C ASP A 379 14.14 -5.43 -27.93
N GLY A 380 14.06 -5.51 -26.58
CA GLY A 380 14.21 -4.37 -25.68
C GLY A 380 12.92 -3.56 -25.49
N GLY A 381 11.75 -4.15 -25.85
CA GLY A 381 10.46 -3.61 -25.47
C GLY A 381 10.20 -3.80 -23.98
N ILE A 382 9.73 -2.76 -23.29
CA ILE A 382 9.38 -2.80 -21.86
C ILE A 382 7.95 -2.32 -21.70
N ASP A 383 7.07 -3.20 -21.21
CA ASP A 383 5.74 -2.83 -20.76
C ASP A 383 5.73 -2.62 -19.25
N PHE A 384 5.17 -1.51 -18.82
CA PHE A 384 5.08 -1.19 -17.38
C PHE A 384 3.87 -0.30 -17.09
N ILE A 385 3.52 -0.22 -15.82
CA ILE A 385 2.51 0.73 -15.34
C ILE A 385 3.12 1.71 -14.35
N VAL A 386 2.59 2.94 -14.39
CA VAL A 386 2.74 3.94 -13.34
C VAL A 386 1.38 4.06 -12.67
N TYR A 387 1.33 3.90 -11.37
CA TYR A 387 0.06 3.90 -10.64
C TYR A 387 0.13 4.83 -9.43
N GLY A 388 -1.03 5.30 -9.01
CA GLY A 388 -1.17 6.28 -7.94
C GLY A 388 -1.43 7.68 -8.49
N ARG A 389 -0.87 8.69 -7.85
CA ARG A 389 -1.08 10.08 -8.20
C ARG A 389 -0.20 10.50 -9.36
N MET A 390 -0.82 11.06 -10.41
CA MET A 390 -0.11 11.69 -11.52
C MET A 390 0.19 13.15 -11.13
N ASN A 391 1.48 13.47 -10.93
CA ASN A 391 1.86 14.79 -10.41
C ASN A 391 2.20 15.83 -11.49
N ARG A 392 2.16 15.43 -12.75
CA ARG A 392 2.31 16.31 -13.94
C ARG A 392 1.81 15.63 -15.20
N GLY A 393 1.89 16.32 -16.33
CA GLY A 393 1.48 15.81 -17.64
C GLY A 393 -0.02 15.91 -17.86
N THR A 394 -0.52 15.13 -18.83
CA THR A 394 -1.94 15.16 -19.23
C THR A 394 -2.90 14.75 -18.10
N HIS A 395 -2.44 13.91 -17.17
CA HIS A 395 -3.25 13.39 -16.06
C HIS A 395 -2.90 14.04 -14.72
N GLU A 396 -2.26 15.21 -14.72
CA GLU A 396 -1.88 15.89 -13.48
C GLU A 396 -3.07 16.01 -12.51
N GLY A 397 -2.85 15.61 -11.26
CA GLY A 397 -3.85 15.65 -10.19
C GLY A 397 -4.84 14.49 -10.19
N SER A 398 -4.84 13.61 -11.19
CA SER A 398 -5.65 12.40 -11.19
C SER A 398 -4.91 11.25 -10.49
N THR A 399 -5.66 10.35 -9.86
CA THR A 399 -5.14 9.06 -9.37
C THR A 399 -5.59 7.96 -10.31
N GLY A 400 -4.73 6.98 -10.58
CA GLY A 400 -5.07 5.87 -11.46
C GLY A 400 -3.87 5.05 -11.90
N ILE A 401 -4.03 4.34 -13.01
CA ILE A 401 -3.02 3.46 -13.60
C ILE A 401 -2.77 3.94 -15.03
N ALA A 402 -1.54 4.39 -15.31
CA ALA A 402 -1.07 4.70 -16.65
C ALA A 402 -0.25 3.53 -17.19
N TYR A 403 -0.64 2.98 -18.33
CA TYR A 403 0.09 1.89 -19.00
C TYR A 403 1.00 2.45 -20.05
N TYR A 404 2.29 2.11 -19.98
CA TYR A 404 3.33 2.57 -20.87
C TYR A 404 4.01 1.41 -21.61
N HIS A 405 4.47 1.72 -22.82
CA HIS A 405 5.40 0.88 -23.57
C HIS A 405 6.65 1.70 -23.92
N TYR A 406 7.82 1.18 -23.57
CA TYR A 406 9.11 1.75 -23.95
C TYR A 406 9.81 0.89 -25.00
N ALA A 407 10.14 1.45 -26.16
CA ALA A 407 10.92 0.81 -27.21
C ALA A 407 12.37 1.27 -27.14
N MET A 408 13.28 0.39 -26.69
CA MET A 408 14.68 0.75 -26.44
C MET A 408 15.43 1.09 -27.74
N ASP A 409 15.14 0.40 -28.84
CA ASP A 409 15.76 0.65 -30.16
C ASP A 409 15.46 2.04 -30.71
N GLN A 410 14.27 2.58 -30.40
CA GLN A 410 13.81 3.91 -30.81
C GLN A 410 14.04 4.96 -29.71
N ASN A 411 14.37 4.53 -28.52
CA ASN A 411 14.42 5.35 -27.30
C ASN A 411 13.13 6.17 -27.14
N ALA A 412 11.98 5.50 -27.28
CA ALA A 412 10.66 6.12 -27.30
C ALA A 412 9.77 5.48 -26.24
N LEU A 413 9.16 6.34 -25.44
CA LEU A 413 8.17 5.99 -24.42
C LEU A 413 6.80 6.41 -24.90
N GLU A 414 5.84 5.50 -24.92
CA GLU A 414 4.47 5.74 -25.34
C GLU A 414 3.49 5.36 -24.23
N GLU A 415 2.65 6.31 -23.83
CA GLU A 415 1.47 6.01 -22.99
C GLU A 415 0.38 5.38 -23.87
N LYS A 416 -0.09 4.21 -23.51
CA LYS A 416 -1.13 3.48 -24.25
C LYS A 416 -2.53 3.86 -23.78
N PHE A 417 -2.73 3.97 -22.48
CA PHE A 417 -4.00 4.36 -21.87
C PHE A 417 -3.82 4.74 -20.39
N PHE A 418 -4.83 5.40 -19.85
CA PHE A 418 -4.97 5.73 -18.44
C PHE A 418 -6.28 5.19 -17.87
N ILE A 419 -6.23 4.56 -16.70
CA ILE A 419 -7.39 4.08 -15.94
C ILE A 419 -7.52 4.97 -14.70
N PRO A 420 -8.52 5.85 -14.60
CA PRO A 420 -8.75 6.63 -13.40
C PRO A 420 -9.23 5.74 -12.26
N SER A 421 -8.79 6.05 -11.04
CA SER A 421 -9.22 5.40 -9.81
C SER A 421 -9.54 6.43 -8.73
N THR A 422 -10.53 6.13 -7.92
CA THR A 422 -10.87 6.92 -6.73
C THR A 422 -10.20 6.37 -5.46
N GLU A 423 -9.54 5.23 -5.54
CA GLU A 423 -8.84 4.64 -4.40
C GLU A 423 -7.61 5.48 -4.01
N PRO A 424 -7.30 5.58 -2.72
CA PRO A 424 -6.02 6.09 -2.25
C PRO A 424 -4.85 5.29 -2.83
N PHE A 425 -3.71 5.95 -3.00
CA PHE A 425 -2.51 5.31 -3.56
C PHE A 425 -2.12 4.00 -2.86
N GLU A 426 -2.15 3.98 -1.54
CA GLU A 426 -1.72 2.81 -0.76
C GLU A 426 -2.65 1.60 -0.97
N GLU A 427 -3.95 1.83 -1.14
CA GLU A 427 -4.92 0.77 -1.45
C GLU A 427 -4.73 0.26 -2.87
N LEU A 428 -4.58 1.17 -3.84
CA LEU A 428 -4.30 0.82 -5.23
C LEU A 428 -2.98 0.04 -5.37
N LYS A 429 -1.95 0.42 -4.61
CA LYS A 429 -0.68 -0.32 -4.52
C LYS A 429 -0.88 -1.74 -3.98
N ASP A 430 -1.66 -1.88 -2.91
CA ASP A 430 -1.98 -3.16 -2.30
C ASP A 430 -2.76 -4.06 -3.27
N ASP A 431 -3.69 -3.50 -4.04
CA ASP A 431 -4.46 -4.22 -5.05
C ASP A 431 -3.59 -4.71 -6.21
N LEU A 432 -2.80 -3.82 -6.78
CA LEU A 432 -1.91 -4.15 -7.90
C LEU A 432 -0.79 -5.12 -7.49
N SER A 433 -0.38 -5.12 -6.22
CA SER A 433 0.58 -6.09 -5.69
C SER A 433 0.04 -7.53 -5.72
N VAL A 434 -1.28 -7.70 -5.64
CA VAL A 434 -1.92 -9.02 -5.73
C VAL A 434 -1.99 -9.48 -7.19
N LEU A 435 -2.41 -8.59 -8.11
CA LEU A 435 -2.47 -8.92 -9.52
C LEU A 435 -2.21 -7.68 -10.39
N ALA A 436 -1.07 -7.66 -11.05
CA ALA A 436 -0.75 -6.85 -12.21
C ALA A 436 0.11 -7.72 -13.15
N HIS A 437 -0.50 -8.22 -14.24
CA HIS A 437 0.14 -9.18 -15.12
C HIS A 437 -0.17 -8.90 -16.58
N ARG A 438 0.86 -8.89 -17.44
CA ARG A 438 0.73 -8.86 -18.90
C ARG A 438 0.82 -10.27 -19.44
N GLY A 439 -0.33 -10.83 -19.80
CA GLY A 439 -0.39 -12.15 -20.44
C GLY A 439 0.29 -12.18 -21.80
N THR A 440 0.84 -13.33 -22.17
CA THR A 440 1.41 -13.54 -23.53
C THR A 440 0.36 -13.46 -24.63
N ASN A 441 -0.93 -13.58 -24.27
CA ASN A 441 -2.10 -13.38 -25.14
C ASN A 441 -2.35 -11.89 -25.47
N GLY A 442 -1.56 -10.95 -24.93
CA GLY A 442 -1.69 -9.51 -25.17
C GLY A 442 -2.78 -8.82 -24.34
N ILE A 443 -3.16 -9.41 -23.22
CA ILE A 443 -4.11 -8.84 -22.27
C ILE A 443 -3.36 -8.43 -21.00
N PHE A 444 -3.63 -7.21 -20.51
CA PHE A 444 -3.20 -6.75 -19.21
C PHE A 444 -4.27 -7.09 -18.17
N TYR A 445 -3.95 -7.97 -17.22
CA TYR A 445 -4.82 -8.36 -16.11
C TYR A 445 -4.39 -7.65 -14.83
N PHE A 446 -5.39 -7.19 -14.06
CA PHE A 446 -5.14 -6.52 -12.79
C PHE A 446 -6.34 -6.66 -11.84
N TYR A 447 -6.04 -6.53 -10.54
CA TYR A 447 -7.05 -6.40 -9.50
C TYR A 447 -7.12 -4.93 -9.05
N MET A 448 -8.32 -4.39 -8.92
CA MET A 448 -8.58 -3.03 -8.48
C MET A 448 -10.00 -2.94 -7.92
N ASP A 449 -10.16 -2.31 -6.77
CA ASP A 449 -11.46 -2.01 -6.14
C ASP A 449 -12.43 -3.20 -6.22
N HIS A 450 -12.05 -4.31 -5.60
CA HIS A 450 -12.81 -5.56 -5.50
C HIS A 450 -13.11 -6.27 -6.83
N GLY A 451 -12.41 -5.95 -7.91
CA GLY A 451 -12.63 -6.56 -9.22
C GLY A 451 -11.36 -7.06 -9.89
N ILE A 452 -11.50 -8.16 -10.64
CA ILE A 452 -10.45 -8.66 -11.54
C ILE A 452 -10.84 -8.24 -12.96
N TYR A 453 -9.95 -7.50 -13.61
CA TYR A 453 -10.17 -6.93 -14.95
C TYR A 453 -9.09 -7.39 -15.92
N GLY A 454 -9.46 -7.41 -17.20
CA GLY A 454 -8.53 -7.61 -18.31
C GLY A 454 -8.70 -6.52 -19.37
N ILE A 455 -7.63 -5.96 -19.90
CA ILE A 455 -7.62 -5.01 -21.01
C ILE A 455 -6.83 -5.62 -22.16
N ASP A 456 -7.47 -5.75 -23.31
CA ASP A 456 -6.80 -6.13 -24.56
C ASP A 456 -5.94 -4.96 -25.06
N LEU A 457 -4.61 -5.15 -25.07
CA LEU A 457 -3.64 -4.09 -25.41
C LEU A 457 -3.71 -3.62 -26.87
N LYS A 458 -4.39 -4.35 -27.73
CA LYS A 458 -4.54 -4.00 -29.14
C LYS A 458 -5.84 -3.25 -29.42
N SER A 459 -6.97 -3.73 -28.90
CA SER A 459 -8.27 -3.09 -29.07
C SER A 459 -8.55 -2.02 -28.02
N LEU A 460 -7.83 -2.06 -26.90
CA LEU A 460 -8.06 -1.26 -25.70
C LEU A 460 -9.46 -1.44 -25.09
N GLU A 461 -10.11 -2.56 -25.33
CA GLU A 461 -11.37 -2.92 -24.68
C GLU A 461 -11.11 -3.66 -23.38
N TYR A 462 -11.94 -3.42 -22.36
CA TYR A 462 -11.82 -4.13 -21.11
C TYR A 462 -12.96 -5.10 -20.85
N VAL A 463 -12.68 -6.12 -20.05
CA VAL A 463 -13.66 -7.08 -19.54
C VAL A 463 -13.47 -7.21 -18.02
N ALA A 464 -14.58 -7.20 -17.28
CA ALA A 464 -14.58 -7.61 -15.89
C ALA A 464 -14.68 -9.14 -15.82
N LEU A 465 -13.67 -9.78 -15.26
CA LEU A 465 -13.64 -11.23 -15.04
C LEU A 465 -14.42 -11.61 -13.80
N ALA A 466 -14.31 -10.80 -12.75
CA ALA A 466 -15.03 -10.93 -11.50
C ALA A 466 -15.18 -9.55 -10.85
N SER A 467 -16.17 -9.38 -9.98
CA SER A 467 -16.42 -8.14 -9.24
C SER A 467 -17.02 -8.42 -7.87
N GLY A 468 -16.84 -7.50 -6.92
CA GLY A 468 -17.34 -7.61 -5.55
C GLY A 468 -16.63 -8.70 -4.74
N LEU A 469 -15.36 -8.98 -5.04
CA LEU A 469 -14.53 -9.97 -4.36
C LEU A 469 -13.68 -9.31 -3.27
N THR A 470 -13.66 -9.91 -2.09
CA THR A 470 -12.60 -9.66 -1.10
C THR A 470 -11.36 -10.48 -1.44
N LYS A 471 -10.20 -10.12 -0.88
CA LYS A 471 -8.97 -10.90 -1.03
C LYS A 471 -9.04 -12.33 -0.48
N ALA A 472 -10.02 -12.63 0.39
CA ALA A 472 -10.28 -13.99 0.89
C ALA A 472 -10.99 -14.91 -0.13
N GLN A 473 -11.50 -14.34 -1.22
CA GLN A 473 -12.29 -15.06 -2.23
C GLN A 473 -11.52 -15.34 -3.52
N PHE A 474 -10.28 -14.88 -3.64
CA PHE A 474 -9.45 -15.19 -4.79
C PHE A 474 -7.98 -15.40 -4.43
N ALA A 475 -7.26 -16.03 -5.33
CA ALA A 475 -5.83 -16.26 -5.20
C ALA A 475 -5.16 -16.15 -6.57
N VAL A 476 -3.87 -15.82 -6.54
CA VAL A 476 -3.01 -15.68 -7.72
C VAL A 476 -1.75 -16.51 -7.51
N SER A 477 -1.24 -17.15 -8.56
CA SER A 477 0.04 -17.89 -8.50
C SER A 477 1.22 -16.94 -8.29
N ALA A 478 2.33 -17.43 -7.75
CA ALA A 478 3.50 -16.61 -7.43
C ALA A 478 4.11 -15.87 -8.64
N ASP A 479 3.97 -16.43 -9.85
CA ASP A 479 4.40 -15.82 -11.11
C ASP A 479 3.34 -14.95 -11.79
N HIS A 480 2.17 -14.78 -11.14
CA HIS A 480 0.97 -14.10 -11.63
C HIS A 480 0.41 -14.65 -12.95
N SER A 481 0.82 -15.83 -13.40
CA SER A 481 0.32 -16.43 -14.63
C SER A 481 -1.05 -17.11 -14.47
N ARG A 482 -1.51 -17.34 -13.24
CA ARG A 482 -2.81 -17.97 -12.95
C ARG A 482 -3.56 -17.24 -11.86
N ALA A 483 -4.88 -17.14 -12.04
CA ALA A 483 -5.78 -16.62 -11.02
C ALA A 483 -6.95 -17.57 -10.80
N ALA A 484 -7.41 -17.72 -9.56
CA ALA A 484 -8.60 -18.49 -9.21
C ALA A 484 -9.47 -17.69 -8.24
N TRP A 485 -10.80 -17.69 -8.46
CA TRP A 485 -11.73 -16.92 -7.64
C TRP A 485 -13.05 -17.65 -7.42
N GLN A 486 -13.64 -17.43 -6.25
CA GLN A 486 -14.99 -17.88 -5.94
C GLN A 486 -16.01 -17.04 -6.70
N GLU A 487 -17.06 -17.66 -7.22
CA GLU A 487 -18.13 -16.92 -7.87
C GLU A 487 -18.88 -16.03 -6.86
N ASN A 488 -19.48 -14.98 -7.35
CA ASN A 488 -20.12 -13.84 -6.64
C ASN A 488 -21.18 -14.23 -5.59
N THR A 489 -20.74 -14.93 -4.55
CA THR A 489 -21.49 -15.35 -3.37
C THR A 489 -20.70 -14.96 -2.12
N GLY A 490 -21.30 -15.04 -0.92
CA GLY A 490 -20.57 -14.85 0.32
C GLY A 490 -19.35 -15.80 0.44
N ILE A 491 -18.43 -15.50 1.30
CA ILE A 491 -17.15 -16.24 1.47
C ILE A 491 -17.40 -17.75 1.69
N TRP A 492 -18.50 -18.11 2.33
CA TRP A 492 -18.81 -19.49 2.75
C TRP A 492 -19.75 -20.24 1.82
N ASP A 493 -20.33 -19.62 0.79
CA ASP A 493 -21.46 -20.19 0.02
C ASP A 493 -21.13 -20.47 -1.45
N SER A 494 -19.90 -20.24 -1.89
CA SER A 494 -19.53 -20.47 -3.27
C SER A 494 -19.57 -21.95 -3.63
N GLN A 495 -20.31 -22.32 -4.64
CA GLN A 495 -20.36 -23.70 -5.17
C GLN A 495 -19.18 -24.00 -6.09
N THR A 496 -18.70 -22.97 -6.79
CA THR A 496 -17.72 -23.10 -7.84
C THR A 496 -16.58 -22.11 -7.67
N ILE A 497 -15.41 -22.53 -8.12
CA ILE A 497 -14.23 -21.69 -8.24
C ILE A 497 -13.90 -21.60 -9.71
N GLN A 498 -13.83 -20.40 -10.26
CA GLN A 498 -13.26 -20.15 -11.58
C GLN A 498 -11.74 -20.14 -11.49
N ILE A 499 -11.06 -20.77 -12.42
CA ILE A 499 -9.62 -20.70 -12.54
C ILE A 499 -9.24 -20.34 -13.97
N MET A 500 -8.26 -19.48 -14.14
CA MET A 500 -7.85 -18.97 -15.45
C MET A 500 -6.33 -18.96 -15.55
N ASP A 501 -5.83 -19.44 -16.68
CA ASP A 501 -4.46 -19.20 -17.14
C ASP A 501 -4.44 -17.82 -17.83
N LEU A 502 -3.72 -16.87 -17.24
CA LEU A 502 -3.71 -15.49 -17.71
C LEU A 502 -2.82 -15.29 -18.95
N ASP A 503 -1.92 -16.23 -19.24
CA ASP A 503 -1.10 -16.18 -20.43
C ASP A 503 -1.85 -16.64 -21.67
N THR A 504 -2.68 -17.68 -21.56
CA THR A 504 -3.44 -18.24 -22.67
C THR A 504 -4.87 -17.72 -22.74
N GLY A 505 -5.43 -17.29 -21.60
CA GLY A 505 -6.83 -16.93 -21.48
C GLY A 505 -7.76 -18.12 -21.24
N ASP A 506 -7.21 -19.35 -21.10
CA ASP A 506 -8.00 -20.56 -20.87
C ASP A 506 -8.64 -20.55 -19.48
N LYS A 507 -9.94 -20.84 -19.44
CA LYS A 507 -10.73 -20.92 -18.21
C LYS A 507 -11.17 -22.34 -17.92
N ALA A 508 -11.17 -22.67 -16.64
CA ALA A 508 -11.76 -23.91 -16.15
C ALA A 508 -12.51 -23.66 -14.84
N GLN A 509 -13.28 -24.63 -14.41
CA GLN A 509 -14.11 -24.56 -13.21
C GLN A 509 -13.75 -25.71 -12.27
N LEU A 510 -13.61 -25.40 -10.98
CA LEU A 510 -13.39 -26.37 -9.91
C LEU A 510 -14.64 -26.44 -9.02
N GLY A 511 -14.91 -27.59 -8.40
CA GLY A 511 -16.10 -27.83 -7.61
C GLY A 511 -17.36 -27.98 -8.47
N GLY A 512 -18.46 -27.33 -8.07
CA GLY A 512 -19.71 -27.28 -8.86
C GLY A 512 -20.61 -28.52 -8.72
N GLN A 513 -20.39 -29.40 -7.74
CA GLN A 513 -21.30 -30.49 -7.44
C GLN A 513 -22.56 -29.92 -6.77
N ALA A 514 -23.75 -30.42 -7.16
CA ALA A 514 -25.00 -29.98 -6.55
C ALA A 514 -25.01 -30.28 -5.05
N GLY A 515 -25.25 -29.24 -4.22
CA GLY A 515 -25.26 -29.35 -2.76
C GLY A 515 -23.87 -29.31 -2.12
N SER A 516 -22.82 -28.92 -2.86
CA SER A 516 -21.49 -28.69 -2.33
C SER A 516 -21.15 -27.21 -2.24
N VAL A 517 -20.18 -26.92 -1.41
CA VAL A 517 -19.48 -25.63 -1.31
C VAL A 517 -17.99 -25.85 -1.61
N SER A 518 -17.37 -24.86 -2.27
CA SER A 518 -15.96 -24.88 -2.66
C SER A 518 -15.26 -23.62 -2.19
N ARG A 519 -14.03 -23.76 -1.65
CA ARG A 519 -13.21 -22.65 -1.16
C ARG A 519 -11.82 -22.69 -1.77
N ILE A 520 -11.37 -21.54 -2.25
CA ILE A 520 -9.97 -21.31 -2.66
C ILE A 520 -9.11 -21.03 -1.46
N PHE A 521 -7.89 -21.58 -1.40
CA PHE A 521 -6.91 -21.34 -0.33
C PHE A 521 -5.59 -20.74 -0.84
N GLY A 522 -5.30 -20.86 -2.12
CA GLY A 522 -4.07 -20.31 -2.69
C GLY A 522 -3.45 -21.19 -3.76
N PHE A 523 -2.19 -20.89 -4.03
CA PHE A 523 -1.34 -21.66 -4.93
C PHE A 523 -0.05 -22.04 -4.23
N VAL A 524 0.51 -23.19 -4.60
CA VAL A 524 1.91 -23.56 -4.34
C VAL A 524 2.59 -23.71 -5.69
N GLY A 525 3.48 -22.76 -6.02
CA GLY A 525 3.90 -22.57 -7.41
C GLY A 525 2.71 -22.25 -8.29
N ASN A 526 2.46 -23.07 -9.31
CA ASN A 526 1.28 -22.95 -10.20
C ASN A 526 0.16 -23.95 -9.86
N ASP A 527 0.29 -24.74 -8.80
CA ASP A 527 -0.72 -25.71 -8.38
C ASP A 527 -1.76 -25.04 -7.48
N CYS A 528 -3.03 -25.12 -7.88
CA CYS A 528 -4.15 -24.51 -7.16
C CYS A 528 -4.64 -25.40 -6.02
N ILE A 529 -4.81 -24.83 -4.83
CA ILE A 529 -5.30 -25.51 -3.63
C ILE A 529 -6.70 -25.05 -3.33
N TYR A 530 -7.66 -25.98 -3.28
CA TYR A 530 -9.03 -25.70 -2.90
C TYR A 530 -9.62 -26.79 -2.02
N GLY A 531 -10.69 -26.49 -1.31
CA GLY A 531 -11.41 -27.44 -0.48
C GLY A 531 -12.87 -27.55 -0.88
N THR A 532 -13.47 -28.72 -0.62
CA THR A 532 -14.91 -28.94 -0.86
C THR A 532 -15.60 -29.47 0.38
N GLY A 533 -16.84 -29.07 0.61
CA GLY A 533 -17.72 -29.50 1.68
C GLY A 533 -19.18 -29.55 1.26
N ASP A 534 -20.09 -29.89 2.19
CA ASP A 534 -21.53 -29.81 1.92
C ASP A 534 -22.05 -28.38 2.11
N SER A 535 -22.93 -27.94 1.21
CA SER A 535 -23.60 -26.64 1.33
C SER A 535 -24.47 -26.60 2.59
N GLY A 536 -24.38 -25.51 3.36
CA GLY A 536 -25.11 -25.36 4.61
C GLY A 536 -24.51 -26.09 5.81
N ASP A 537 -23.35 -26.74 5.64
CA ASP A 537 -22.65 -27.43 6.71
C ASP A 537 -21.69 -26.47 7.43
N TYR A 538 -22.30 -25.47 8.09
CA TYR A 538 -21.56 -24.38 8.69
C TYR A 538 -20.92 -24.75 10.03
N LEU A 539 -19.72 -24.25 10.24
CA LEU A 539 -19.09 -24.17 11.57
C LEU A 539 -19.75 -23.02 12.33
N MET A 540 -20.51 -23.35 13.37
CA MET A 540 -21.29 -22.38 14.11
C MET A 540 -20.69 -22.08 15.50
N SER A 541 -20.83 -20.83 15.94
CA SER A 541 -20.63 -20.44 17.33
C SER A 541 -21.79 -19.55 17.79
N ASN A 542 -22.56 -20.01 18.75
CA ASN A 542 -23.65 -19.24 19.37
C ASN A 542 -24.56 -18.54 18.33
N GLY A 543 -24.95 -19.27 17.27
CA GLY A 543 -25.81 -18.77 16.18
C GLY A 543 -25.08 -18.06 15.03
N ARG A 544 -23.78 -17.83 15.13
CA ARG A 544 -22.96 -17.18 14.10
C ARG A 544 -22.25 -18.19 13.21
N VAL A 545 -22.10 -17.86 11.92
CA VAL A 545 -21.28 -18.65 10.98
C VAL A 545 -19.83 -18.22 11.14
N MET A 546 -18.98 -19.14 11.60
CA MET A 546 -17.53 -18.96 11.77
C MET A 546 -16.74 -19.64 10.65
N GLY A 547 -17.41 -20.33 9.74
CA GLY A 547 -16.77 -21.06 8.67
C GLY A 547 -17.67 -22.16 8.09
N VAL A 548 -17.06 -23.05 7.33
CA VAL A 548 -17.73 -24.22 6.75
C VAL A 548 -16.88 -25.47 6.99
N TYR A 549 -17.53 -26.59 7.30
CA TYR A 549 -16.83 -27.87 7.40
C TYR A 549 -16.52 -28.41 5.99
N LEU A 550 -15.26 -28.63 5.70
CA LEU A 550 -14.82 -29.23 4.45
C LEU A 550 -14.61 -30.74 4.59
N LYS A 551 -14.83 -31.47 3.52
CA LYS A 551 -14.61 -32.91 3.42
C LYS A 551 -13.23 -33.25 2.86
N SER A 552 -12.82 -32.45 1.85
CA SER A 552 -11.57 -32.68 1.15
C SER A 552 -10.77 -31.40 0.92
N ILE A 553 -9.47 -31.58 0.73
CA ILE A 553 -8.56 -30.61 0.10
C ILE A 553 -8.05 -31.26 -1.18
N ASP A 554 -8.13 -30.52 -2.26
CA ASP A 554 -7.67 -30.92 -3.57
C ASP A 554 -6.59 -29.98 -4.09
N ILE A 555 -5.60 -30.54 -4.77
CA ILE A 555 -4.54 -29.78 -5.45
C ILE A 555 -4.58 -30.18 -6.93
N VAL A 556 -4.68 -29.18 -7.80
CA VAL A 556 -4.67 -29.36 -9.25
C VAL A 556 -3.55 -28.59 -9.91
N ASP A 557 -2.87 -29.25 -10.85
CA ASP A 557 -1.78 -28.66 -11.64
C ASP A 557 -2.29 -27.67 -12.72
N ARG A 558 -1.36 -27.18 -13.56
CA ARG A 558 -1.69 -26.25 -14.64
C ARG A 558 -2.63 -26.87 -15.69
N GLU A 559 -2.54 -28.16 -15.95
CA GLU A 559 -3.38 -28.91 -16.86
C GLU A 559 -4.72 -29.37 -16.23
N MET A 560 -5.06 -28.87 -15.03
CA MET A 560 -6.26 -29.24 -14.27
C MET A 560 -6.31 -30.71 -13.84
N LYS A 561 -5.18 -31.36 -13.80
CA LYS A 561 -5.05 -32.73 -13.32
C LYS A 561 -4.88 -32.72 -11.79
N SER A 562 -5.61 -33.61 -11.12
CA SER A 562 -5.45 -33.80 -9.67
C SER A 562 -4.04 -34.31 -9.35
N VAL A 563 -3.28 -33.50 -8.63
CA VAL A 563 -1.97 -33.83 -8.07
C VAL A 563 -2.12 -34.53 -6.72
N MET A 564 -3.09 -34.06 -5.93
CA MET A 564 -3.37 -34.59 -4.61
C MET A 564 -4.86 -34.45 -4.30
N HIS A 565 -5.40 -35.48 -3.64
CA HIS A 565 -6.71 -35.45 -3.01
C HIS A 565 -6.54 -35.93 -1.56
N TYR A 566 -6.89 -35.09 -0.61
CA TYR A 566 -6.92 -35.43 0.81
C TYR A 566 -8.37 -35.51 1.29
N GLU A 567 -8.79 -36.64 1.75
CA GLU A 567 -10.04 -36.89 2.43
C GLU A 567 -9.80 -37.89 3.57
N LYS A 568 -10.32 -37.63 4.75
CA LYS A 568 -10.20 -38.53 5.90
C LYS A 568 -11.59 -39.02 6.32
N PRO A 569 -11.93 -40.31 6.03
CA PRO A 569 -13.26 -40.84 6.33
C PRO A 569 -13.66 -40.67 7.80
N GLY A 570 -14.85 -40.15 8.05
CA GLY A 570 -15.35 -39.87 9.40
C GLY A 570 -14.71 -38.65 10.08
N SER A 571 -14.06 -37.80 9.31
CA SER A 571 -13.48 -36.56 9.78
C SER A 571 -13.82 -35.41 8.84
N TRP A 572 -13.86 -34.19 9.35
CA TRP A 572 -14.06 -32.96 8.59
C TRP A 572 -12.92 -32.00 8.84
N ILE A 573 -12.65 -31.14 7.88
CA ILE A 573 -11.65 -30.07 7.98
C ILE A 573 -12.38 -28.82 8.40
N ARG A 574 -11.98 -28.24 9.53
CA ARG A 574 -12.58 -27.05 10.13
C ARG A 574 -11.90 -25.76 9.69
N GLU A 575 -10.57 -25.78 9.64
CA GLU A 575 -9.74 -24.63 9.27
C GLU A 575 -8.60 -25.08 8.35
N VAL A 576 -8.20 -24.24 7.43
CA VAL A 576 -7.08 -24.46 6.50
C VAL A 576 -6.25 -23.19 6.41
N SER A 577 -4.94 -23.33 6.49
CA SER A 577 -4.00 -22.26 6.17
C SER A 577 -2.86 -22.78 5.30
N VAL A 578 -2.45 -22.00 4.33
CA VAL A 578 -1.36 -22.34 3.39
C VAL A 578 -0.19 -21.42 3.65
N ASN A 579 0.97 -21.99 3.99
CA ASN A 579 2.21 -21.26 4.23
C ASN A 579 3.32 -21.92 3.42
N ASP A 580 3.87 -21.19 2.45
CA ASP A 580 4.87 -21.69 1.50
C ASP A 580 4.42 -23.00 0.84
N SER A 581 5.08 -24.11 1.16
CA SER A 581 4.79 -25.45 0.65
C SER A 581 3.96 -26.33 1.62
N ARG A 582 3.37 -25.74 2.68
CA ARG A 582 2.65 -26.50 3.70
C ARG A 582 1.19 -26.05 3.79
N ILE A 583 0.30 -27.04 3.87
CA ILE A 583 -1.11 -26.84 4.13
C ILE A 583 -1.38 -27.35 5.55
N HIS A 584 -1.67 -26.44 6.46
CA HIS A 584 -2.03 -26.77 7.84
C HIS A 584 -3.54 -26.85 7.96
N MET A 585 -4.03 -27.90 8.61
CA MET A 585 -5.46 -28.16 8.78
C MET A 585 -5.79 -28.45 10.24
N LYS A 586 -6.94 -27.95 10.67
CA LYS A 586 -7.58 -28.44 11.90
C LYS A 586 -8.72 -29.40 11.51
N THR A 587 -8.63 -30.65 11.94
CA THR A 587 -9.59 -31.70 11.62
C THR A 587 -10.41 -32.11 12.85
N VAL A 588 -11.68 -32.42 12.65
CA VAL A 588 -12.62 -32.85 13.70
C VAL A 588 -13.28 -34.18 13.31
N THR A 589 -13.67 -35.00 14.32
CA THR A 589 -14.38 -36.26 14.11
C THR A 589 -15.87 -36.14 14.48
N SER A 590 -16.29 -34.98 14.98
CA SER A 590 -17.68 -34.64 15.22
C SER A 590 -17.89 -33.17 14.89
N LYS A 591 -19.09 -32.79 14.48
CA LYS A 591 -19.45 -31.40 14.17
C LYS A 591 -20.04 -30.72 15.39
N ASP A 592 -19.24 -30.65 16.46
CA ASP A 592 -19.65 -30.09 17.74
C ASP A 592 -19.59 -28.55 17.81
N GLY A 593 -19.58 -27.90 16.62
CA GLY A 593 -19.49 -26.44 16.51
C GLY A 593 -18.08 -25.90 16.76
N PHE A 594 -17.99 -24.59 16.96
CA PHE A 594 -16.73 -23.86 17.11
C PHE A 594 -15.92 -24.32 18.34
N PHE A 595 -16.59 -24.72 19.44
CA PHE A 595 -15.95 -25.18 20.66
C PHE A 595 -15.54 -26.67 20.65
N GLY A 596 -15.84 -27.39 19.58
CA GLY A 596 -15.47 -28.79 19.43
C GLY A 596 -13.95 -29.00 19.40
N THR A 597 -13.50 -30.15 19.97
CA THR A 597 -12.08 -30.51 19.96
C THR A 597 -11.59 -30.82 18.55
N TYR A 598 -10.37 -30.45 18.22
CA TYR A 598 -9.75 -30.70 16.92
C TYR A 598 -8.38 -31.36 17.03
N SER A 599 -7.95 -31.96 15.92
CA SER A 599 -6.59 -32.47 15.72
C SER A 599 -5.90 -31.66 14.62
N ALA A 600 -4.63 -31.37 14.79
CA ALA A 600 -3.82 -30.73 13.75
C ALA A 600 -3.33 -31.79 12.74
N ASP A 601 -3.43 -31.49 11.47
CA ASP A 601 -2.84 -32.28 10.38
C ASP A 601 -2.09 -31.35 9.41
N THR A 602 -1.10 -31.85 8.69
CA THR A 602 -0.29 -31.03 7.77
C THR A 602 0.06 -31.82 6.53
N LEU A 603 -0.24 -31.25 5.37
CA LEU A 603 0.24 -31.72 4.08
C LEU A 603 1.47 -30.92 3.67
N VAL A 604 2.45 -31.58 3.07
CA VAL A 604 3.62 -30.93 2.47
C VAL A 604 3.52 -31.10 0.96
N CYS A 605 3.47 -29.98 0.25
CA CYS A 605 3.47 -29.97 -1.21
C CYS A 605 4.91 -30.02 -1.70
N ASN A 606 5.21 -30.96 -2.59
CA ASN A 606 6.50 -31.06 -3.27
C ASN A 606 6.47 -30.32 -4.63
N ALA A 607 5.58 -29.37 -4.83
CA ALA A 607 5.57 -28.56 -6.03
C ALA A 607 6.94 -27.86 -6.14
N GLU A 608 7.47 -27.83 -7.35
CA GLU A 608 8.63 -27.02 -7.65
C GLU A 608 8.30 -25.59 -7.29
N ILE A 609 8.95 -25.03 -6.27
CA ILE A 609 8.81 -23.63 -5.93
C ILE A 609 9.42 -22.91 -7.13
N LEU A 610 8.55 -22.51 -8.06
CA LEU A 610 8.97 -21.60 -9.10
C LEU A 610 9.55 -20.39 -8.38
N PRO A 611 10.78 -19.95 -8.71
CA PRO A 611 11.22 -18.67 -8.22
C PRO A 611 10.11 -17.69 -8.62
N GLY A 612 9.44 -17.13 -7.64
CA GLY A 612 8.69 -15.90 -7.85
C GLY A 612 9.59 -14.97 -8.63
N LYS A 613 9.08 -14.03 -9.45
CA LYS A 613 9.88 -13.13 -10.32
C LYS A 613 11.29 -13.04 -9.73
N ALA A 614 12.27 -13.70 -10.35
CA ALA A 614 13.56 -14.02 -9.73
C ALA A 614 14.07 -12.76 -9.07
N ASP A 615 14.36 -12.84 -7.78
CA ASP A 615 14.76 -11.66 -7.02
C ASP A 615 16.17 -11.29 -7.50
N ASP A 616 16.23 -10.61 -8.64
CA ASP A 616 17.48 -10.15 -9.25
C ASP A 616 18.11 -9.01 -8.45
N ILE A 617 17.50 -8.68 -7.31
CA ILE A 617 18.01 -7.72 -6.35
C ILE A 617 18.82 -8.45 -5.29
N GLY A 618 20.10 -8.17 -5.27
CA GLY A 618 21.02 -8.66 -4.24
C GLY A 618 21.51 -7.53 -3.34
N TRP A 619 22.28 -7.90 -2.33
CA TRP A 619 22.98 -6.93 -1.49
C TRP A 619 24.40 -7.40 -1.14
N TYR A 620 25.27 -6.46 -0.78
CA TYR A 620 26.59 -6.75 -0.22
C TYR A 620 26.90 -5.80 0.95
N ALA A 621 27.79 -6.23 1.83
CA ALA A 621 28.22 -5.41 2.96
C ALA A 621 29.30 -4.42 2.52
N SER A 622 29.18 -3.16 2.98
CA SER A 622 30.15 -2.09 2.82
C SER A 622 30.52 -1.51 4.19
N ASP A 623 31.80 -1.21 4.40
CA ASP A 623 32.27 -0.64 5.68
C ASP A 623 31.68 0.76 5.95
N GLN A 624 31.37 1.52 4.90
CA GLN A 624 30.85 2.88 5.02
C GLN A 624 29.33 2.92 4.96
N LYS A 625 28.73 2.22 4.00
CA LYS A 625 27.28 2.25 3.70
C LYS A 625 26.48 1.16 4.43
N GLY A 626 27.16 0.20 5.07
CA GLY A 626 26.52 -0.97 5.65
C GLY A 626 26.03 -1.94 4.58
N GLN A 627 24.73 -2.00 4.34
CA GLN A 627 24.12 -2.84 3.30
C GLN A 627 23.86 -2.02 2.03
N VAL A 628 24.38 -2.50 0.90
CA VAL A 628 24.26 -1.86 -0.41
C VAL A 628 23.51 -2.78 -1.35
N LEU A 629 22.42 -2.30 -1.92
CA LEU A 629 21.59 -3.03 -2.89
C LEU A 629 22.20 -2.98 -4.29
N PHE A 630 21.96 -4.01 -5.08
CA PHE A 630 22.35 -4.05 -6.49
C PHE A 630 21.39 -4.91 -7.32
N VAL A 631 21.30 -4.61 -8.60
CA VAL A 631 20.67 -5.51 -9.61
C VAL A 631 21.69 -6.50 -10.09
N GLN A 632 21.38 -7.80 -10.05
CA GLN A 632 22.23 -8.86 -10.57
C GLN A 632 21.98 -9.02 -12.07
N LEU A 633 23.02 -8.92 -12.90
CA LEU A 633 22.99 -9.12 -14.36
C LEU A 633 23.46 -10.53 -14.73
N ASP A 634 22.98 -11.02 -15.88
CA ASP A 634 23.41 -12.30 -16.43
C ASP A 634 24.74 -12.18 -17.18
N ARG A 635 24.98 -11.01 -17.76
CA ARG A 635 26.17 -10.71 -18.58
C ARG A 635 27.10 -9.73 -17.88
N ASP A 636 28.40 -9.87 -18.13
CA ASP A 636 29.38 -8.92 -17.63
C ASP A 636 29.29 -7.59 -18.39
N ILE A 637 29.33 -6.49 -17.66
CA ILE A 637 29.39 -5.13 -18.21
C ILE A 637 30.76 -4.90 -18.82
N GLU A 638 30.79 -4.36 -20.04
CA GLU A 638 32.04 -4.00 -20.73
C GLU A 638 32.63 -2.72 -20.11
N THR A 639 33.37 -2.84 -19.01
CA THR A 639 33.88 -1.70 -18.20
C THR A 639 34.88 -0.80 -18.95
N ALA A 640 35.40 -1.23 -20.13
CA ALA A 640 36.26 -0.40 -20.97
C ALA A 640 35.54 0.76 -21.66
N LYS A 641 34.20 0.70 -21.75
CA LYS A 641 33.37 1.75 -22.33
C LYS A 641 32.52 2.41 -21.25
N LYS A 642 32.39 3.74 -21.34
CA LYS A 642 31.42 4.46 -20.49
C LYS A 642 30.01 4.09 -20.92
N ILE A 643 29.12 3.95 -19.95
CA ILE A 643 27.69 3.77 -20.20
C ILE A 643 27.18 5.02 -20.94
N ARG A 644 26.51 4.82 -22.06
CA ARG A 644 25.77 5.89 -22.72
C ARG A 644 24.44 6.08 -22.03
N GLN A 645 24.15 7.27 -21.59
CA GLN A 645 22.84 7.60 -21.04
C GLN A 645 21.91 8.07 -22.16
N ALA A 646 20.70 7.55 -22.17
CA ALA A 646 19.65 7.94 -23.09
C ALA A 646 18.47 8.54 -22.32
N SER A 647 17.87 9.60 -22.88
CA SER A 647 16.63 10.19 -22.37
C SER A 647 15.51 9.89 -23.37
N PRO A 648 14.45 9.19 -22.98
CA PRO A 648 13.37 8.81 -23.87
C PRO A 648 12.63 10.00 -24.45
N LYS A 649 12.09 9.80 -25.63
CA LYS A 649 11.09 10.68 -26.23
C LYS A 649 9.72 10.17 -25.78
N LEU A 650 8.94 11.03 -25.17
CA LEU A 650 7.61 10.68 -24.67
C LEU A 650 6.52 10.99 -25.71
N ALA A 651 5.57 10.09 -25.87
CA ALA A 651 4.30 10.32 -26.53
C ALA A 651 3.16 10.03 -25.54
N GLU A 652 2.49 11.06 -25.11
CA GLU A 652 1.30 10.92 -24.23
C GLU A 652 0.04 10.65 -25.09
N SER A 653 -0.81 9.75 -24.61
CA SER A 653 -2.07 9.43 -25.27
C SER A 653 -3.19 10.34 -24.72
N SER A 654 -3.35 11.49 -25.31
CA SER A 654 -4.30 12.55 -24.89
C SER A 654 -5.79 12.20 -25.02
N GLY A 655 -6.18 10.95 -25.15
CA GLY A 655 -7.58 10.60 -25.37
C GLY A 655 -7.99 9.19 -24.94
N THR A 656 -7.07 8.40 -24.42
CA THR A 656 -7.34 6.98 -24.11
C THR A 656 -7.57 6.78 -22.61
N VAL A 657 -8.62 7.41 -22.10
CA VAL A 657 -9.09 7.16 -20.72
C VAL A 657 -10.05 5.99 -20.73
N LYS A 658 -9.86 5.06 -19.80
CA LYS A 658 -10.65 3.82 -19.66
C LYS A 658 -11.32 3.76 -18.28
N PRO A 659 -12.44 4.47 -18.07
CA PRO A 659 -13.18 4.35 -16.81
C PRO A 659 -13.69 2.92 -16.67
N ILE A 660 -13.46 2.31 -15.52
CA ILE A 660 -13.89 0.96 -15.19
C ILE A 660 -14.99 1.05 -14.16
N ALA A 661 -16.09 0.33 -14.39
CA ALA A 661 -17.15 0.22 -13.40
C ALA A 661 -16.75 -0.81 -12.35
N THR A 662 -16.65 -0.36 -11.10
CA THR A 662 -16.33 -1.18 -9.94
C THR A 662 -17.60 -1.57 -9.18
N ALA A 663 -17.52 -2.59 -8.34
CA ALA A 663 -18.63 -3.04 -7.50
C ALA A 663 -18.12 -3.29 -6.08
N ALA A 664 -18.78 -2.70 -5.11
CA ALA A 664 -18.47 -2.92 -3.71
C ALA A 664 -18.57 -4.41 -3.33
N CYS A 665 -17.72 -4.86 -2.43
CA CYS A 665 -17.84 -6.18 -1.82
C CYS A 665 -19.02 -6.21 -0.82
N ARG A 666 -19.47 -7.42 -0.46
CA ARG A 666 -20.58 -7.63 0.48
C ARG A 666 -20.11 -7.64 1.91
N GLU A 667 -18.89 -8.07 2.11
CA GLU A 667 -18.28 -8.22 3.45
C GLU A 667 -17.78 -6.87 3.97
N THR A 668 -17.90 -6.67 5.26
CA THR A 668 -17.22 -5.54 5.90
C THR A 668 -15.73 -5.85 6.00
N GLU A 669 -14.90 -4.94 5.50
CA GLU A 669 -13.45 -5.08 5.58
C GLU A 669 -12.87 -4.19 6.68
N PHE A 670 -11.81 -4.70 7.30
CA PHE A 670 -11.02 -4.02 8.31
C PHE A 670 -9.70 -3.57 7.71
N TYR A 671 -9.38 -2.30 7.88
CA TYR A 671 -8.16 -1.71 7.35
C TYR A 671 -7.15 -1.54 8.48
N ALA A 672 -5.98 -2.12 8.33
CA ALA A 672 -4.89 -1.97 9.27
C ALA A 672 -3.95 -0.84 8.84
N TYR A 673 -3.60 0.01 9.78
CA TYR A 673 -2.62 1.08 9.61
C TYR A 673 -1.55 0.99 10.68
N GLY A 674 -0.32 1.41 10.35
CA GLY A 674 0.77 1.49 11.29
C GLY A 674 1.93 2.35 10.76
N ARG A 675 2.59 3.08 11.62
CA ARG A 675 3.66 4.01 11.23
C ARG A 675 3.24 4.98 10.12
N GLY A 676 1.99 5.46 10.18
CA GLY A 676 1.44 6.37 9.17
C GLY A 676 1.23 5.77 7.78
N ARG A 677 1.26 4.44 7.62
CA ARG A 677 1.06 3.72 6.36
C ARG A 677 -0.10 2.74 6.45
N PHE A 678 -0.72 2.47 5.33
CA PHE A 678 -1.66 1.37 5.16
C PHE A 678 -0.90 0.04 5.14
N LEU A 679 -1.40 -0.96 5.85
CA LEU A 679 -0.76 -2.27 6.01
C LEU A 679 -1.55 -3.42 5.36
N GLY A 680 -2.80 -3.18 4.98
CA GLY A 680 -3.65 -4.15 4.29
C GLY A 680 -5.12 -4.09 4.67
N ARG A 681 -5.94 -4.80 3.87
CA ARG A 681 -7.38 -5.01 4.07
C ARG A 681 -7.64 -6.47 4.46
N PHE A 682 -8.51 -6.67 5.44
CA PHE A 682 -8.81 -7.96 6.05
C PHE A 682 -10.31 -8.13 6.23
N VAL A 683 -10.82 -9.34 6.06
CA VAL A 683 -12.21 -9.68 6.40
C VAL A 683 -12.37 -10.01 7.88
N GLU A 684 -11.29 -10.46 8.53
CA GLU A 684 -11.27 -10.78 9.96
C GLU A 684 -10.61 -9.63 10.75
N PHE A 685 -11.30 -9.13 11.77
CA PHE A 685 -10.74 -8.09 12.63
C PHE A 685 -9.44 -8.56 13.33
N SER A 686 -9.38 -9.83 13.73
CA SER A 686 -8.20 -10.40 14.39
C SER A 686 -6.92 -10.25 13.57
N ASP A 687 -6.98 -10.48 12.26
CA ASP A 687 -5.84 -10.38 11.35
C ASP A 687 -5.41 -8.91 11.18
N ALA A 688 -6.40 -8.01 11.03
CA ALA A 688 -6.14 -6.58 11.00
C ALA A 688 -5.52 -6.09 12.31
N ALA A 689 -6.05 -6.54 13.46
CA ALA A 689 -5.55 -6.15 14.78
C ALA A 689 -4.15 -6.71 15.06
N GLU A 690 -3.82 -7.93 14.62
CA GLU A 690 -2.49 -8.50 14.75
C GLU A 690 -1.47 -7.71 13.90
N THR A 691 -1.81 -7.42 12.64
CA THR A 691 -0.98 -6.62 11.73
C THR A 691 -0.71 -5.22 12.29
N ALA A 692 -1.75 -4.52 12.72
CA ALA A 692 -1.63 -3.20 13.32
C ALA A 692 -0.89 -3.25 14.68
N TYR A 693 -1.07 -4.32 15.48
CA TYR A 693 -0.40 -4.50 16.76
C TYR A 693 1.12 -4.52 16.61
N ASN A 694 1.63 -5.22 15.62
CA ASN A 694 3.07 -5.34 15.37
C ASN A 694 3.73 -4.03 14.89
N SER A 695 2.93 -3.10 14.37
CA SER A 695 3.38 -1.81 13.83
C SER A 695 2.96 -0.59 14.68
N MET A 696 2.59 -0.79 15.97
CA MET A 696 2.09 0.23 16.87
C MET A 696 0.90 1.03 16.29
N GLY A 697 0.05 0.34 15.53
CA GLY A 697 -0.95 0.92 14.66
C GLY A 697 -2.37 0.93 15.20
N PHE A 698 -3.32 1.06 14.28
CA PHE A 698 -4.75 1.07 14.54
C PHE A 698 -5.52 0.34 13.43
N VAL A 699 -6.78 0.03 13.70
CA VAL A 699 -7.70 -0.64 12.77
C VAL A 699 -8.95 0.21 12.58
N THR A 700 -9.40 0.33 11.32
CA THR A 700 -10.68 0.93 10.96
C THR A 700 -11.66 -0.14 10.47
N ALA A 701 -12.96 0.06 10.70
CA ALA A 701 -14.02 -0.66 10.01
C ALA A 701 -14.43 0.18 8.79
N GLY A 702 -14.25 -0.38 7.60
CA GLY A 702 -14.23 0.44 6.39
C GLY A 702 -13.04 1.41 6.40
N ARG A 703 -13.07 2.40 5.52
CA ARG A 703 -11.93 3.35 5.34
C ARG A 703 -11.75 4.34 6.49
N ASP A 704 -12.83 4.73 7.19
CA ASP A 704 -12.80 5.94 8.01
C ASP A 704 -13.00 5.71 9.51
N ARG A 705 -13.72 4.67 9.90
CA ARG A 705 -14.10 4.43 11.27
C ARG A 705 -13.02 3.75 12.07
N ILE A 706 -12.25 4.50 12.87
CA ILE A 706 -11.29 3.91 13.82
C ILE A 706 -12.04 3.12 14.89
N ILE A 707 -11.74 1.84 15.01
CA ILE A 707 -12.35 0.95 16.00
C ILE A 707 -11.38 0.43 17.04
N TRP A 708 -10.08 0.45 16.76
CA TRP A 708 -9.06 -0.08 17.66
C TRP A 708 -7.72 0.64 17.48
N VAL A 709 -7.03 0.97 18.59
CA VAL A 709 -5.72 1.65 18.58
C VAL A 709 -4.80 1.03 19.62
N ARG A 710 -3.67 0.46 19.23
CA ARG A 710 -2.75 -0.24 20.14
C ARG A 710 -2.23 0.64 21.27
N GLY A 711 -1.77 1.85 20.98
CA GLY A 711 -1.09 2.74 21.93
C GLY A 711 -2.02 3.40 22.96
N ASN A 712 -3.34 3.31 22.78
CA ASN A 712 -4.31 4.08 23.57
C ASN A 712 -4.92 3.31 24.73
N ARG A 713 -4.38 2.16 25.10
CA ARG A 713 -4.80 1.39 26.26
C ARG A 713 -4.20 1.94 27.56
N ALA A 714 -5.02 2.15 28.58
CA ALA A 714 -4.56 2.47 29.92
C ALA A 714 -3.85 1.27 30.58
N SER A 715 -3.03 1.49 31.59
CA SER A 715 -2.36 0.41 32.35
C SER A 715 -3.31 -0.43 33.19
N ALA A 716 -4.45 0.12 33.58
CA ALA A 716 -5.55 -0.55 34.26
C ALA A 716 -6.86 0.18 33.96
N SER A 717 -7.96 -0.57 33.89
CA SER A 717 -9.30 -0.03 33.67
C SER A 717 -10.35 -0.89 34.33
N TYR A 718 -11.51 -0.28 34.64
CA TYR A 718 -12.63 -0.96 35.26
C TYR A 718 -13.97 -0.30 34.87
N ILE A 719 -14.89 -1.11 34.34
CA ILE A 719 -16.24 -0.71 33.96
C ILE A 719 -17.15 -0.83 35.18
N ARG A 720 -17.86 0.25 35.54
CA ARG A 720 -18.68 0.31 36.73
C ARG A 720 -20.11 -0.21 36.52
N ASP A 721 -20.73 0.14 35.40
CA ASP A 721 -22.12 -0.25 35.09
C ASP A 721 -22.16 -1.32 33.99
N ILE A 722 -21.90 -2.56 34.41
CA ILE A 722 -21.87 -3.70 33.48
C ILE A 722 -23.28 -4.19 33.14
N THR A 723 -24.26 -4.00 34.06
CA THR A 723 -25.62 -4.57 33.88
C THR A 723 -26.34 -3.91 32.72
N SER A 724 -26.22 -2.59 32.55
CA SER A 724 -26.82 -1.89 31.44
C SER A 724 -26.15 -2.24 30.13
N ALA A 725 -24.81 -2.35 30.14
CA ALA A 725 -24.02 -2.68 28.95
C ALA A 725 -24.27 -4.11 28.45
N SER A 726 -24.40 -5.10 29.36
CA SER A 726 -24.73 -6.47 28.96
C SER A 726 -26.11 -6.60 28.32
N ARG A 727 -27.13 -5.93 28.88
CA ARG A 727 -28.49 -5.93 28.29
C ARG A 727 -28.53 -5.28 26.89
N LEU A 728 -27.74 -4.23 26.68
CA LEU A 728 -27.67 -3.59 25.39
C LEU A 728 -27.03 -4.54 24.34
N MET A 729 -25.97 -5.24 24.72
CA MET A 729 -25.31 -6.21 23.86
C MET A 729 -26.21 -7.39 23.51
N GLU A 730 -26.91 -7.97 24.49
CA GLU A 730 -27.89 -9.04 24.26
C GLU A 730 -28.97 -8.62 23.25
N ARG A 731 -29.50 -7.39 23.39
CA ARG A 731 -30.48 -6.86 22.45
C ARG A 731 -29.95 -6.75 21.03
N TYR A 732 -28.69 -6.33 20.85
CA TYR A 732 -28.09 -6.23 19.51
C TYR A 732 -27.84 -7.60 18.89
N LEU A 733 -27.35 -8.56 19.68
CA LEU A 733 -27.13 -9.94 19.22
C LEU A 733 -28.42 -10.65 18.78
N ASP A 734 -29.55 -10.37 19.41
CA ASP A 734 -30.85 -10.94 19.04
C ASP A 734 -31.45 -10.34 17.76
N SER A 735 -31.01 -9.15 17.35
CA SER A 735 -31.71 -8.36 16.34
C SER A 735 -30.86 -8.01 15.11
N PHE A 736 -29.54 -8.16 15.15
CA PHE A 736 -28.63 -7.64 14.12
C PHE A 736 -27.54 -8.66 13.74
N GLU A 737 -27.07 -8.53 12.52
CA GLU A 737 -25.91 -9.25 12.03
C GLU A 737 -24.63 -8.60 12.58
N ILE A 738 -23.56 -9.40 12.69
CA ILE A 738 -22.25 -8.95 13.17
C ILE A 738 -21.49 -8.21 12.08
N ASN A 739 -20.52 -7.40 12.48
CA ASN A 739 -19.71 -6.52 11.64
C ASN A 739 -20.54 -5.47 10.87
N GLN A 740 -21.58 -4.95 11.52
CA GLN A 740 -22.45 -3.91 10.96
C GLN A 740 -22.59 -2.71 11.88
N THR A 741 -22.87 -1.55 11.25
CA THR A 741 -23.22 -0.33 11.97
C THR A 741 -24.71 -0.31 12.26
N MET A 742 -25.08 -0.11 13.53
CA MET A 742 -26.46 0.00 14.00
C MET A 742 -27.04 1.39 13.69
N GLU A 743 -28.38 1.53 13.83
CA GLU A 743 -29.08 2.81 13.61
C GLU A 743 -28.58 3.96 14.50
N ASP A 744 -28.08 3.65 15.68
CA ASP A 744 -27.53 4.64 16.64
C ASP A 744 -26.03 4.93 16.42
N GLY A 745 -25.45 4.39 15.35
CA GLY A 745 -24.05 4.53 15.01
C GLY A 745 -23.11 3.53 15.73
N THR A 746 -23.59 2.72 16.65
CA THR A 746 -22.78 1.65 17.29
C THR A 746 -22.39 0.60 16.26
N PHE A 747 -21.15 0.12 16.29
CA PHE A 747 -20.67 -0.98 15.44
C PHE A 747 -20.60 -2.28 16.23
N LEU A 748 -21.34 -3.30 15.81
CA LEU A 748 -21.32 -4.64 16.42
C LEU A 748 -20.16 -5.43 15.81
N LEU A 749 -19.06 -5.52 16.57
CA LEU A 749 -17.79 -6.09 16.12
C LEU A 749 -17.65 -7.56 16.52
N ASP A 750 -17.36 -8.44 15.57
CA ASP A 750 -16.77 -9.75 15.83
C ASP A 750 -15.26 -9.59 15.99
N ALA A 751 -14.77 -9.76 17.22
CA ALA A 751 -13.35 -9.70 17.54
C ALA A 751 -12.76 -11.10 17.83
N SER A 752 -13.44 -12.15 17.37
CA SER A 752 -13.00 -13.54 17.55
C SER A 752 -11.65 -13.78 16.86
N GLY A 753 -10.84 -14.66 17.44
CA GLY A 753 -9.45 -14.90 17.01
C GLY A 753 -8.43 -13.92 17.61
N SER A 754 -8.86 -12.74 18.09
CA SER A 754 -7.96 -11.77 18.72
C SER A 754 -7.43 -12.27 20.05
N THR A 755 -6.22 -11.85 20.43
CA THR A 755 -5.67 -12.13 21.75
C THR A 755 -6.38 -11.32 22.85
N ILE A 756 -6.29 -11.81 24.07
CA ILE A 756 -6.89 -11.10 25.23
C ILE A 756 -6.33 -9.66 25.37
N ILE A 757 -5.05 -9.47 25.07
CA ILE A 757 -4.40 -8.14 25.14
C ILE A 757 -4.97 -7.18 24.09
N GLN A 758 -5.33 -7.66 22.92
CA GLN A 758 -5.95 -6.86 21.87
C GLN A 758 -7.36 -6.42 22.28
N VAL A 759 -8.18 -7.33 22.78
CA VAL A 759 -9.56 -7.00 23.16
C VAL A 759 -9.68 -6.20 24.47
N LEU A 760 -8.70 -6.24 25.36
CA LEU A 760 -8.63 -5.37 26.54
C LEU A 760 -8.52 -3.88 26.21
N TYR A 761 -8.18 -3.52 24.98
CA TYR A 761 -8.32 -2.16 24.50
C TYR A 761 -9.75 -1.63 24.69
N PHE A 762 -10.75 -2.42 24.28
CA PHE A 762 -12.17 -2.04 24.40
C PHE A 762 -12.57 -1.80 25.85
N VAL A 763 -12.13 -2.67 26.75
CA VAL A 763 -12.35 -2.49 28.20
C VAL A 763 -11.69 -1.19 28.69
N GLY A 764 -10.55 -0.84 28.14
CA GLY A 764 -9.86 0.44 28.38
C GLY A 764 -10.65 1.66 27.91
N GLN A 765 -11.47 1.52 26.88
CA GLN A 765 -12.40 2.53 26.37
C GLN A 765 -13.80 2.48 27.02
N ASN A 766 -13.94 1.75 28.15
CA ASN A 766 -15.21 1.57 28.86
C ASN A 766 -16.25 0.72 28.08
N ILE A 767 -15.80 -0.09 27.15
CA ILE A 767 -16.60 -1.00 26.33
C ILE A 767 -16.42 -2.42 26.85
N PRO A 768 -17.48 -3.11 27.35
CA PRO A 768 -17.35 -4.50 27.79
C PRO A 768 -17.18 -5.41 26.58
N VAL A 769 -16.38 -6.47 26.75
CA VAL A 769 -16.20 -7.51 25.75
C VAL A 769 -16.94 -8.76 26.19
N LEU A 770 -17.92 -9.21 25.41
CA LEU A 770 -18.55 -10.51 25.57
C LEU A 770 -17.59 -11.59 25.11
N ALA A 771 -17.27 -12.54 25.95
CA ALA A 771 -16.42 -13.68 25.66
C ALA A 771 -17.25 -14.97 25.83
N TYR A 772 -17.37 -15.73 24.74
CA TYR A 772 -17.98 -17.06 24.83
C TYR A 772 -16.93 -18.09 25.31
N THR A 773 -17.34 -18.97 26.20
CA THR A 773 -16.50 -20.06 26.74
C THR A 773 -17.02 -21.44 26.36
N GLY A 774 -18.16 -21.50 25.70
CA GLY A 774 -18.83 -22.68 25.19
C GLY A 774 -20.16 -22.31 24.55
N GLU A 775 -20.88 -23.29 24.02
CA GLU A 775 -22.22 -23.08 23.49
C GLU A 775 -23.15 -22.65 24.61
N GLY A 776 -23.76 -21.47 24.47
CA GLY A 776 -24.66 -20.90 25.49
C GLY A 776 -23.99 -20.45 26.78
N THR A 777 -22.65 -20.48 26.88
CA THR A 777 -21.93 -20.04 28.08
C THR A 777 -21.02 -18.86 27.77
N SER A 778 -21.16 -17.77 28.53
CA SER A 778 -20.43 -16.55 28.30
C SER A 778 -20.01 -15.83 29.57
N MET A 779 -19.05 -14.91 29.42
CA MET A 779 -18.67 -13.95 30.44
C MET A 779 -18.33 -12.61 29.79
N TYR A 780 -18.44 -11.53 30.55
CA TYR A 780 -17.98 -10.22 30.10
C TYR A 780 -16.64 -9.87 30.71
N LEU A 781 -15.68 -9.45 29.86
CA LEU A 781 -14.45 -8.82 30.34
C LEU A 781 -14.78 -7.36 30.69
N THR A 782 -14.56 -6.99 31.95
CA THR A 782 -15.07 -5.71 32.51
C THR A 782 -14.01 -4.89 33.21
N GLY A 783 -12.80 -5.40 33.31
CA GLY A 783 -11.69 -4.70 33.92
C GLY A 783 -10.39 -5.48 33.81
N TYR A 784 -9.29 -4.79 33.98
CA TYR A 784 -7.94 -5.36 33.96
C TYR A 784 -6.94 -4.48 34.69
N ASP A 785 -5.85 -5.10 35.09
CA ASP A 785 -4.58 -4.47 35.48
C ASP A 785 -3.42 -5.17 34.74
N GLN A 786 -2.19 -4.99 35.18
CA GLN A 786 -1.01 -5.59 34.55
C GLN A 786 -0.97 -7.12 34.63
N THR A 787 -1.65 -7.73 35.59
CA THR A 787 -1.55 -9.16 35.95
C THR A 787 -2.89 -9.88 35.99
N HIS A 788 -4.01 -9.16 36.05
CA HIS A 788 -5.34 -9.75 36.21
C HIS A 788 -6.35 -9.19 35.21
N VAL A 789 -7.38 -10.00 34.94
CA VAL A 789 -8.59 -9.66 34.20
C VAL A 789 -9.80 -9.85 35.11
N ARG A 790 -10.69 -8.86 35.14
CA ARG A 790 -11.97 -8.94 35.83
C ARG A 790 -13.07 -9.37 34.87
N VAL A 791 -13.80 -10.41 35.24
CA VAL A 791 -14.91 -10.97 34.46
C VAL A 791 -16.22 -10.86 35.22
N TYR A 792 -17.32 -10.73 34.50
CA TYR A 792 -18.70 -10.74 35.01
C TYR A 792 -19.46 -11.87 34.32
N HIS A 793 -20.16 -12.69 35.15
CA HIS A 793 -20.97 -13.79 34.70
C HIS A 793 -22.45 -13.36 34.65
N PRO A 794 -23.07 -13.20 33.50
CA PRO A 794 -24.40 -12.63 33.34
C PRO A 794 -25.48 -13.53 34.00
N GLU A 795 -25.35 -14.85 33.95
CA GLU A 795 -26.30 -15.81 34.50
C GLU A 795 -26.40 -15.74 36.02
N SER A 796 -25.26 -15.57 36.69
CA SER A 796 -25.20 -15.56 38.17
C SER A 796 -25.16 -14.15 38.76
N GLY A 797 -24.87 -13.13 37.96
CA GLY A 797 -24.59 -11.78 38.43
C GLY A 797 -23.26 -11.66 39.20
N ALA A 798 -22.42 -12.69 39.20
CA ALA A 798 -21.18 -12.74 39.95
C ALA A 798 -20.03 -12.06 39.18
N THR A 799 -19.09 -11.47 39.92
CA THR A 799 -17.83 -10.95 39.39
C THR A 799 -16.67 -11.76 39.94
N GLU A 800 -15.74 -12.10 39.07
CA GLU A 800 -14.54 -12.85 39.39
C GLU A 800 -13.29 -12.10 38.89
N VAL A 801 -12.15 -12.34 39.52
CA VAL A 801 -10.85 -11.82 39.07
C VAL A 801 -9.95 -13.00 38.78
N LEU A 802 -9.56 -13.13 37.51
CA LEU A 802 -8.68 -14.19 37.02
C LEU A 802 -7.27 -13.63 36.83
N SER A 803 -6.25 -14.46 37.06
CA SER A 803 -4.92 -14.08 36.57
C SER A 803 -4.93 -14.00 35.05
N MET A 804 -4.05 -13.19 34.47
CA MET A 804 -3.92 -13.08 33.01
C MET A 804 -3.65 -14.44 32.36
N GLU A 805 -2.85 -15.28 33.03
CA GLU A 805 -2.54 -16.62 32.56
C GLU A 805 -3.80 -17.52 32.56
N THR A 806 -4.57 -17.52 33.66
CA THR A 806 -5.82 -18.28 33.73
C THR A 806 -6.85 -17.83 32.70
N ALA A 807 -7.01 -16.51 32.54
CA ALA A 807 -7.89 -15.94 31.52
C ALA A 807 -7.47 -16.40 30.11
N ASN A 808 -6.18 -16.33 29.79
CA ASN A 808 -5.65 -16.83 28.50
C ASN A 808 -5.90 -18.34 28.32
N GLN A 809 -5.76 -19.15 29.35
CA GLN A 809 -6.03 -20.58 29.24
C GLN A 809 -7.51 -20.87 28.98
N VAL A 810 -8.42 -20.23 29.73
CA VAL A 810 -9.88 -20.43 29.57
C VAL A 810 -10.35 -19.92 28.21
N LEU A 811 -10.00 -18.71 27.86
CA LEU A 811 -10.46 -18.09 26.61
C LEU A 811 -9.75 -18.70 25.38
N GLY A 812 -8.48 -19.08 25.51
CA GLY A 812 -7.76 -19.77 24.45
C GLY A 812 -8.30 -21.17 24.19
N ALA A 813 -8.70 -21.91 25.23
CA ALA A 813 -9.39 -23.19 25.06
C ALA A 813 -10.73 -23.04 24.34
N ALA A 814 -11.40 -21.88 24.51
CA ALA A 814 -12.62 -21.49 23.83
C ALA A 814 -12.40 -20.84 22.44
N GLY A 815 -11.17 -20.80 21.94
CA GLY A 815 -10.85 -20.26 20.61
C GLY A 815 -10.89 -18.74 20.51
N TYR A 816 -10.86 -18.00 21.63
CA TYR A 816 -10.93 -16.54 21.70
C TYR A 816 -12.16 -15.97 20.96
N ASP A 817 -13.34 -16.44 21.33
CA ASP A 817 -14.60 -16.01 20.73
C ASP A 817 -15.13 -14.76 21.45
N PHE A 818 -15.00 -13.59 20.79
CA PHE A 818 -15.27 -12.28 21.36
C PHE A 818 -16.23 -11.42 20.53
N ILE A 819 -17.11 -10.71 21.21
CA ILE A 819 -17.95 -9.69 20.59
C ILE A 819 -17.90 -8.41 21.42
N CYS A 820 -17.95 -7.26 20.77
CA CYS A 820 -18.09 -5.97 21.42
C CYS A 820 -18.92 -4.96 20.60
N CYS A 821 -19.57 -4.04 21.31
CA CYS A 821 -20.32 -2.93 20.72
C CYS A 821 -19.44 -1.68 20.77
N VAL A 822 -18.90 -1.28 19.65
CA VAL A 822 -18.01 -0.11 19.54
C VAL A 822 -18.86 1.11 19.19
N PRO A 823 -19.00 2.10 20.10
CA PRO A 823 -19.74 3.33 19.80
C PRO A 823 -19.05 4.13 18.71
N THR A 824 -19.77 5.08 18.12
CA THR A 824 -19.16 6.13 17.30
C THR A 824 -18.24 6.95 18.19
N LEU A 825 -16.97 7.03 17.84
CA LEU A 825 -15.96 7.82 18.59
C LEU A 825 -16.19 9.31 18.37
#